data_a82bf06f0468e0767011c5f52b9506fe
#
_entry.id   a82bf06f0468e0767011c5f52b9506fe
#
_cell.length_a   1.000
_cell.length_b   1.000
_cell.length_c   1.000
_cell.angle_alpha   90.00
_cell.angle_beta   90.00
_cell.angle_gamma   90.00
#
_symmetry.space_group_name_H-M   'P 1'
#
loop_
_entity.id
_entity.type
_entity.pdbx_description
1 polymer ?
#
loop_
_entity_poly.entity_id
_entity_poly.type
_entity_poly.pdbx_seq_one_letter_code
_entity_poly.pdbx_strand_id
1 'polypeptide(L)'
;MSAENIRLQEDRELKKHWKKWGPYLTERQWGTVREDYSADGSAWENVTHDDARSKAYRWGEEGIAGISDNKQKFCLAWAFWNGKDPFIKERLFGLSGNQGNHGEDVKEIYYYLDSTPTHSYMKMLYKYPQAEYPYRLLTEENQRRGKLDPEFEIIDTGLFDDDKYFDIFIEYAKHDIEDIIAIATIHNRGPEEAKIWVMPTLWFRKTWFTGHEPFIPKLSKKGPHTIKAFSPKSGNYTIDFEGNPELKFCDNETNRKRLYGIPNEKRFLKDAINDYVVSGESINLNPNDFGTKAAAIYQITIPAGESRQVKMRLQHKPEIDPIERCNPCMATRKAEADEFYGELQAHVTNPEMRSIQRQAYAGMMWSKQFYYYDVERWLEGDSGRYVPPDSRKKGRNANWKHLQNYDIISMPDKWEYPWYAAWDLAFHTIPIARLDPEFAKGQLLVLLNEWYMHPNGQIPAYEWNFSDVNPPVHAYAVQRVYQIDKRANNGKGDQEFLERAMHKLMLNFTWWVNQKDSDGQNIFEGGFLGLDNISVFDRSHAQHYKGKLEQADGTSWMAMFSLNMLRISLDLCEFNKTYQFTATKFLEHFLYIAGAMNNISKEGIPLWDDEDNFFYDVFHLAGKEPQKMKVRSIVGLIPLFAVEPIREELFNSLPEFKKRLDFFMREKPKLAALVSSWIQPGDEKRRLFSLLRGYRMKSVLQKMLDSDEFLSDYGIRSLSKFHENNPYVMKINGDILSIKYTPGESETEMFGGNSNWRGPIWFPINYLIIESLKKFNFYYGDNFSIEYPTGSGNLLTMDLIAKELSMRCIKIFLKDENGNRPMYGANKKFQTDPHFNEHILFYEYFHGDSGKGLGASHQTGWTGLVAEMIHKYYTLNEPDQYDSASLLKS
;
A
#
# COMPACT_ATOMS: atom_id res chain seq x y z
N MET A 1 -2.21 -30.18 -3.53
CA MET A 1 -2.26 -29.10 -2.50
C MET A 1 -0.86 -29.00 -1.95
N SER A 2 -0.20 -27.92 -2.21
CA SER A 2 1.19 -27.68 -1.79
C SER A 2 1.31 -27.61 -0.25
N ALA A 3 2.52 -27.76 0.26
CA ALA A 3 2.77 -27.67 1.70
C ALA A 3 2.35 -26.31 2.29
N GLU A 4 2.50 -25.22 1.52
CA GLU A 4 2.07 -23.88 1.95
C GLU A 4 0.54 -23.77 2.03
N ASN A 5 -0.19 -24.37 1.11
CA ASN A 5 -1.66 -24.46 1.19
C ASN A 5 -2.14 -25.21 2.43
N ILE A 6 -1.42 -26.24 2.84
CA ILE A 6 -1.73 -26.99 4.09
C ILE A 6 -1.51 -26.09 5.31
N ARG A 7 -0.41 -25.27 5.33
CA ARG A 7 -0.16 -24.32 6.43
C ARG A 7 -1.23 -23.23 6.51
N LEU A 8 -1.67 -22.71 5.37
CA LEU A 8 -2.77 -21.75 5.32
C LEU A 8 -4.07 -22.35 5.88
N GLN A 9 -4.34 -23.61 5.55
CA GLN A 9 -5.52 -24.32 6.09
C GLN A 9 -5.38 -24.56 7.60
N GLU A 10 -4.22 -25.00 8.09
CA GLU A 10 -3.96 -25.18 9.53
C GLU A 10 -4.12 -23.87 10.31
N ASP A 11 -3.67 -22.74 9.74
CA ASP A 11 -3.79 -21.41 10.34
C ASP A 11 -5.26 -20.93 10.35
N ARG A 12 -5.98 -21.10 9.25
CA ARG A 12 -7.41 -20.79 9.12
C ARG A 12 -8.26 -21.58 10.11
N GLU A 13 -7.98 -22.88 10.28
CA GLU A 13 -8.68 -23.77 11.21
C GLU A 13 -8.22 -23.61 12.67
N LEU A 14 -7.32 -22.65 12.96
CA LEU A 14 -6.73 -22.41 14.26
C LEU A 14 -6.03 -23.63 14.88
N LYS A 15 -5.63 -24.59 14.05
CA LYS A 15 -4.87 -25.77 14.48
C LYS A 15 -3.41 -25.45 14.77
N LYS A 16 -2.82 -24.61 13.92
CA LYS A 16 -1.47 -24.09 14.07
C LYS A 16 -1.44 -22.60 13.63
N HIS A 17 -0.88 -21.73 14.46
CA HIS A 17 -0.79 -20.31 14.19
C HIS A 17 0.48 -19.98 13.39
N TRP A 18 0.56 -20.42 12.13
CA TRP A 18 1.74 -20.23 11.28
C TRP A 18 2.15 -18.75 11.11
N LYS A 19 1.19 -17.83 11.18
CA LYS A 19 1.41 -16.38 11.10
C LYS A 19 1.78 -15.75 12.44
N LYS A 20 2.08 -16.53 13.49
CA LYS A 20 2.53 -16.01 14.79
C LYS A 20 3.80 -15.19 14.69
N TRP A 21 4.73 -15.58 13.84
CA TRP A 21 5.93 -14.84 13.51
C TRP A 21 5.90 -14.39 12.05
N GLY A 22 6.39 -13.19 11.78
CA GLY A 22 6.44 -12.64 10.42
C GLY A 22 7.16 -11.29 10.37
N PRO A 23 7.18 -10.63 9.22
CA PRO A 23 7.89 -9.38 8.97
C PRO A 23 7.11 -8.18 9.54
N TYR A 24 6.81 -8.21 10.84
CA TYR A 24 5.88 -7.26 11.46
C TYR A 24 6.55 -6.01 12.03
N LEU A 25 7.88 -5.85 11.85
CA LEU A 25 8.59 -4.60 12.12
C LEU A 25 8.41 -3.64 10.94
N THR A 26 8.55 -2.35 11.23
CA THR A 26 8.72 -1.33 10.19
C THR A 26 10.19 -1.15 9.82
N GLU A 27 10.45 -0.49 8.71
CA GLU A 27 11.81 -0.05 8.34
C GLU A 27 12.13 1.34 8.92
N ARG A 28 11.09 2.09 9.35
CA ARG A 28 11.21 3.41 9.96
C ARG A 28 10.18 3.65 11.06
N GLN A 29 10.63 4.14 12.22
CA GLN A 29 9.77 4.64 13.32
C GLN A 29 9.86 6.15 13.52
N TRP A 30 10.97 6.79 13.19
CA TRP A 30 11.08 8.24 13.33
C TRP A 30 10.12 8.95 12.35
N GLY A 31 9.72 10.17 12.70
CA GLY A 31 8.85 11.00 11.86
C GLY A 31 7.41 10.52 11.73
N THR A 32 7.01 9.41 12.39
CA THR A 32 5.61 8.99 12.39
C THR A 32 4.81 9.74 13.45
N VAL A 33 3.51 9.97 13.15
CA VAL A 33 2.62 10.67 14.09
C VAL A 33 2.46 9.96 15.43
N ARG A 34 2.63 8.64 15.47
CA ARG A 34 2.56 7.84 16.70
C ARG A 34 3.72 8.13 17.64
N GLU A 35 4.93 8.24 17.12
CA GLU A 35 6.15 8.51 17.88
C GLU A 35 6.43 10.01 18.09
N ASP A 36 5.50 10.87 17.69
CA ASP A 36 5.63 12.32 17.87
C ASP A 36 5.49 12.72 19.34
N TYR A 37 6.57 13.20 19.89
CA TYR A 37 6.66 13.78 21.22
C TYR A 37 7.05 15.26 21.20
N SER A 38 7.01 15.89 20.00
CA SER A 38 7.30 17.31 19.84
C SER A 38 6.26 18.18 20.54
N ALA A 39 6.67 19.37 20.96
CA ALA A 39 5.78 20.35 21.59
C ALA A 39 4.91 21.11 20.57
N ASP A 40 5.38 21.20 19.34
CA ASP A 40 4.81 21.97 18.22
C ASP A 40 4.04 21.13 17.22
N GLY A 41 4.11 19.79 17.32
CA GLY A 41 3.43 18.89 16.40
C GLY A 41 4.21 18.59 15.12
N SER A 42 5.53 18.83 15.10
CA SER A 42 6.42 18.49 13.97
C SER A 42 6.69 16.98 13.88
N ALA A 43 5.66 16.19 13.63
CA ALA A 43 5.71 14.73 13.68
C ALA A 43 6.80 14.12 12.79
N TRP A 44 6.94 14.64 11.58
CA TRP A 44 7.86 14.12 10.55
C TRP A 44 9.33 14.40 10.85
N GLU A 45 9.62 15.40 11.69
CA GLU A 45 10.98 15.86 12.04
C GLU A 45 11.33 15.54 13.49
N ASN A 46 10.44 14.89 14.24
CA ASN A 46 10.61 14.69 15.68
C ASN A 46 11.78 13.77 16.03
N VAL A 47 12.15 12.81 15.16
CA VAL A 47 13.25 11.87 15.39
C VAL A 47 14.11 11.78 14.14
N THR A 48 15.33 12.30 14.21
CA THR A 48 16.31 12.19 13.13
C THR A 48 16.85 10.76 12.99
N HIS A 49 17.49 10.44 11.87
CA HIS A 49 18.13 9.14 11.66
C HIS A 49 19.19 8.84 12.72
N ASP A 50 20.01 9.82 13.10
CA ASP A 50 21.03 9.67 14.14
C ASP A 50 20.42 9.51 15.54
N ASP A 51 19.34 10.22 15.87
CA ASP A 51 18.66 10.11 17.15
C ASP A 51 17.98 8.76 17.36
N ALA A 52 17.46 8.18 16.29
CA ALA A 52 16.71 6.91 16.29
C ALA A 52 17.51 5.75 16.95
N ARG A 53 18.85 5.69 16.74
CA ARG A 53 19.70 4.67 17.37
C ARG A 53 19.73 4.73 18.88
N SER A 54 19.43 5.88 19.47
CA SER A 54 19.44 6.13 20.91
C SER A 54 18.04 6.17 21.54
N LYS A 55 16.98 6.11 20.73
CA LYS A 55 15.58 6.19 21.18
C LYS A 55 14.94 4.81 21.20
N ALA A 56 14.46 4.36 22.36
CA ALA A 56 13.58 3.22 22.47
C ALA A 56 12.13 3.69 22.19
N TYR A 57 11.47 3.02 21.24
CA TYR A 57 10.15 3.39 20.79
C TYR A 57 9.04 2.86 21.70
N ARG A 58 7.88 3.48 21.61
CA ARG A 58 6.68 3.11 22.35
C ARG A 58 5.70 2.29 21.51
N TRP A 59 5.44 2.77 20.30
CA TRP A 59 4.33 2.32 19.48
C TRP A 59 4.69 1.23 18.48
N GLY A 60 5.96 1.02 18.24
CA GLY A 60 6.45 0.01 17.32
C GLY A 60 7.94 -0.19 17.43
N GLU A 61 8.52 -0.98 16.55
CA GLU A 61 9.95 -1.24 16.45
C GLU A 61 10.37 -1.28 14.99
N GLU A 62 11.62 -0.94 14.73
CA GLU A 62 12.23 -0.90 13.39
C GLU A 62 13.45 -1.80 13.31
N GLY A 63 13.81 -2.22 12.09
CA GLY A 63 15.04 -2.96 11.84
C GLY A 63 15.10 -3.61 10.47
N ILE A 64 16.31 -3.68 9.90
CA ILE A 64 16.55 -4.23 8.55
C ILE A 64 16.17 -5.70 8.50
N ALA A 65 15.34 -6.08 7.53
CA ALA A 65 14.78 -7.43 7.38
C ALA A 65 14.15 -7.95 8.68
N GLY A 66 13.53 -7.05 9.45
CA GLY A 66 13.04 -7.33 10.78
C GLY A 66 11.84 -8.27 10.82
N ILE A 67 11.87 -9.22 11.76
CA ILE A 67 10.74 -10.09 12.08
C ILE A 67 10.40 -10.03 13.57
N SER A 68 9.15 -10.31 13.89
CA SER A 68 8.69 -10.39 15.29
C SER A 68 7.55 -11.38 15.46
N ASP A 69 7.19 -11.65 16.73
CA ASP A 69 5.88 -12.23 16.99
C ASP A 69 4.75 -11.26 16.60
N ASN A 70 3.53 -11.79 16.44
CA ASN A 70 2.36 -11.06 15.96
C ASN A 70 1.84 -9.95 16.89
N LYS A 71 2.51 -9.69 18.02
CA LYS A 71 2.27 -8.57 18.93
C LYS A 71 3.51 -7.68 19.07
N GLN A 72 4.53 -7.94 18.27
CA GLN A 72 5.80 -7.22 18.26
C GLN A 72 6.41 -7.08 19.67
N LYS A 73 6.34 -8.14 20.44
CA LYS A 73 6.92 -8.17 21.79
C LYS A 73 8.37 -8.61 21.79
N PHE A 74 8.69 -9.61 20.97
CA PHE A 74 10.04 -10.09 20.78
C PHE A 74 10.42 -9.90 19.31
N CYS A 75 11.52 -9.17 19.09
CA CYS A 75 11.96 -8.70 17.80
C CYS A 75 13.33 -9.25 17.46
N LEU A 76 13.56 -9.49 16.17
CA LEU A 76 14.81 -9.89 15.58
C LEU A 76 15.00 -9.10 14.28
N ALA A 77 16.19 -8.50 14.10
CA ALA A 77 16.61 -7.86 12.86
C ALA A 77 18.11 -7.96 12.67
N TRP A 78 18.61 -7.49 11.55
CA TRP A 78 20.01 -7.51 11.21
C TRP A 78 20.59 -6.10 11.29
N ALA A 79 21.81 -6.00 11.80
CA ALA A 79 22.60 -4.79 11.74
C ALA A 79 23.96 -5.08 11.10
N PHE A 80 24.54 -4.07 10.46
CA PHE A 80 25.79 -4.18 9.70
C PHE A 80 26.70 -3.00 10.02
N TRP A 81 28.01 -3.18 9.79
CA TRP A 81 28.96 -2.09 9.81
C TRP A 81 30.12 -2.40 8.85
N ASN A 82 30.47 -1.44 8.01
CA ASN A 82 31.52 -1.57 7.01
C ASN A 82 32.90 -1.10 7.51
N GLY A 83 33.01 -0.71 8.79
CA GLY A 83 34.24 -0.19 9.37
C GLY A 83 34.55 1.26 9.02
N LYS A 84 33.64 1.96 8.33
CA LYS A 84 33.84 3.34 7.87
C LYS A 84 32.67 4.27 8.23
N ASP A 85 31.46 3.72 8.36
CA ASP A 85 30.30 4.50 8.75
C ASP A 85 30.46 5.06 10.17
N PRO A 86 29.88 6.23 10.47
CA PRO A 86 29.94 6.85 11.79
C PRO A 86 29.13 6.08 12.85
N PHE A 87 28.24 5.18 12.44
CA PHE A 87 27.44 4.32 13.30
C PHE A 87 27.07 3.02 12.59
N ILE A 88 26.60 2.02 13.34
CA ILE A 88 26.14 0.76 12.77
C ILE A 88 24.86 0.98 11.95
N LYS A 89 24.74 0.25 10.86
CA LYS A 89 23.55 0.21 10.02
C LYS A 89 22.54 -0.77 10.62
N GLU A 90 21.64 -0.30 11.46
CA GLU A 90 20.56 -1.09 12.08
C GLU A 90 19.16 -0.69 11.57
N ARG A 91 19.07 0.34 10.71
CA ARG A 91 17.88 0.81 10.01
C ARG A 91 18.26 1.45 8.68
N LEU A 92 17.31 1.50 7.77
CA LEU A 92 17.51 2.16 6.48
C LEU A 92 17.48 3.68 6.64
N PHE A 93 18.33 4.36 5.87
CA PHE A 93 18.39 5.82 5.82
C PHE A 93 17.46 6.35 4.75
N GLY A 94 16.88 7.50 5.00
CA GLY A 94 16.16 8.29 4.04
C GLY A 94 15.97 9.71 4.53
N LEU A 95 15.41 10.53 3.69
CA LEU A 95 15.12 11.94 3.94
C LEU A 95 13.73 12.08 4.55
N SER A 96 13.57 12.94 5.53
CA SER A 96 12.29 13.21 6.18
C SER A 96 11.98 14.70 6.15
N GLY A 97 10.69 15.05 6.19
CA GLY A 97 10.23 16.42 6.24
C GLY A 97 10.82 17.31 5.15
N ASN A 98 11.52 18.34 5.57
CA ASN A 98 12.12 19.36 4.69
C ASN A 98 13.50 18.97 4.10
N GLN A 99 13.96 17.75 4.31
CA GLN A 99 15.25 17.29 3.78
C GLN A 99 15.18 16.90 2.30
N GLY A 100 14.03 16.48 1.80
CA GLY A 100 13.83 16.12 0.40
C GLY A 100 13.23 17.27 -0.43
N ASN A 101 13.67 17.45 -1.66
CA ASN A 101 13.09 18.46 -2.57
C ASN A 101 11.70 18.03 -3.11
N HIS A 102 11.38 16.74 -3.11
CA HIS A 102 10.07 16.21 -3.47
C HIS A 102 9.37 15.47 -2.31
N GLY A 103 9.82 15.66 -1.08
CA GLY A 103 9.24 15.07 0.12
C GLY A 103 10.13 14.04 0.79
N GLU A 104 9.49 13.13 1.51
CA GLU A 104 10.19 12.03 2.19
C GLU A 104 10.53 10.92 1.18
N ASP A 105 11.74 10.36 1.29
CA ASP A 105 12.15 9.24 0.46
C ASP A 105 13.29 8.45 1.10
N VAL A 106 13.26 7.10 0.93
CA VAL A 106 14.33 6.21 1.34
C VAL A 106 15.52 6.33 0.37
N LYS A 107 16.71 6.52 0.89
CA LYS A 107 17.93 6.68 0.09
C LYS A 107 18.83 5.43 0.18
N GLU A 108 18.23 4.25 0.20
CA GLU A 108 18.87 2.94 0.29
C GLU A 108 18.41 2.04 -0.87
N ILE A 109 19.20 1.02 -1.20
CA ILE A 109 18.84 0.04 -2.24
C ILE A 109 18.60 -1.31 -1.59
N TYR A 110 17.37 -1.78 -1.60
CA TYR A 110 16.99 -3.09 -1.10
C TYR A 110 15.82 -3.68 -1.91
N TYR A 111 15.60 -4.98 -1.78
CA TYR A 111 14.58 -5.68 -2.56
C TYR A 111 13.93 -6.77 -1.72
N TYR A 112 12.62 -6.85 -1.75
CA TYR A 112 11.86 -7.99 -1.24
C TYR A 112 11.73 -9.02 -2.35
N LEU A 113 12.48 -10.12 -2.25
CA LEU A 113 12.62 -11.07 -3.36
C LEU A 113 11.63 -12.22 -3.29
N ASP A 114 11.27 -12.65 -2.08
CA ASP A 114 10.37 -13.78 -1.87
C ASP A 114 9.70 -13.72 -0.51
N SER A 115 8.46 -14.17 -0.42
CA SER A 115 7.77 -14.49 0.83
C SER A 115 6.54 -15.33 0.58
N THR A 116 6.40 -16.45 1.28
CA THR A 116 5.15 -17.21 1.32
C THR A 116 4.12 -16.51 2.22
N PRO A 117 2.81 -16.74 2.03
CA PRO A 117 1.77 -16.07 2.82
C PRO A 117 1.80 -16.38 4.33
N THR A 118 2.28 -17.57 4.74
CA THR A 118 2.47 -17.91 6.16
C THR A 118 3.85 -17.51 6.69
N HIS A 119 4.67 -16.85 5.84
CA HIS A 119 6.05 -16.51 6.17
C HIS A 119 6.91 -17.74 6.54
N SER A 120 6.56 -18.90 5.96
CA SER A 120 7.34 -20.12 6.13
C SER A 120 8.68 -20.06 5.41
N TYR A 121 8.77 -19.27 4.34
CA TYR A 121 9.99 -18.86 3.65
C TYR A 121 9.91 -17.37 3.32
N MET A 122 11.01 -16.65 3.49
CA MET A 122 11.13 -15.23 3.16
C MET A 122 12.54 -14.92 2.69
N LYS A 123 12.69 -13.96 1.76
CA LYS A 123 14.00 -13.52 1.26
C LYS A 123 14.00 -12.02 0.95
N MET A 124 15.02 -11.33 1.44
CA MET A 124 15.31 -9.92 1.17
C MET A 124 16.75 -9.76 0.71
N LEU A 125 17.03 -8.78 -0.13
CA LEU A 125 18.37 -8.33 -0.50
C LEU A 125 18.56 -6.89 -0.04
N TYR A 126 19.66 -6.62 0.65
CA TYR A 126 20.12 -5.28 0.95
C TYR A 126 21.50 -5.04 0.33
N LYS A 127 21.69 -3.89 -0.33
CA LYS A 127 22.95 -3.49 -0.95
C LYS A 127 23.66 -2.48 -0.08
N TYR A 128 24.76 -2.90 0.56
CA TYR A 128 25.49 -2.09 1.53
C TYR A 128 26.86 -1.67 0.98
N PRO A 129 27.15 -0.35 0.84
CA PRO A 129 28.43 0.14 0.34
C PRO A 129 29.61 -0.22 1.27
N GLN A 130 30.79 -0.38 0.64
CA GLN A 130 32.07 -0.58 1.39
C GLN A 130 32.75 0.73 1.76
N ALA A 131 32.30 1.87 1.23
CA ALA A 131 32.74 3.20 1.62
C ALA A 131 31.84 3.77 2.73
N GLU A 132 32.25 4.88 3.35
CA GLU A 132 31.42 5.62 4.28
C GLU A 132 30.09 6.03 3.61
N TYR A 133 28.98 5.79 4.27
CA TYR A 133 27.68 6.11 3.74
C TYR A 133 27.46 7.63 3.67
N PRO A 134 27.02 8.21 2.56
CA PRO A 134 27.05 9.64 2.32
C PRO A 134 25.83 10.39 2.90
N TYR A 135 25.50 10.16 4.18
CA TYR A 135 24.35 10.74 4.86
C TYR A 135 24.21 12.25 4.65
N ARG A 136 25.31 12.97 4.88
CA ARG A 136 25.33 14.42 4.77
C ARG A 136 25.16 14.89 3.32
N LEU A 137 25.85 14.25 2.38
CA LEU A 137 25.77 14.62 0.96
C LEU A 137 24.33 14.46 0.44
N LEU A 138 23.68 13.34 0.76
CA LEU A 138 22.30 13.07 0.36
C LEU A 138 21.34 14.14 0.92
N THR A 139 21.49 14.51 2.18
CA THR A 139 20.66 15.55 2.80
C THR A 139 20.93 16.93 2.20
N GLU A 140 22.20 17.37 2.16
CA GLU A 140 22.58 18.72 1.70
C GLU A 140 22.25 18.93 0.22
N GLU A 141 22.45 17.91 -0.63
CA GLU A 141 22.19 18.02 -2.06
C GLU A 141 20.69 18.08 -2.36
N ASN A 142 19.85 17.25 -1.70
CA ASN A 142 18.41 17.30 -1.89
C ASN A 142 17.82 18.63 -1.33
N GLN A 143 18.31 19.11 -0.17
CA GLN A 143 17.90 20.43 0.34
C GLN A 143 18.29 21.60 -0.57
N ARG A 144 19.40 21.49 -1.30
CA ARG A 144 19.86 22.49 -2.27
C ARG A 144 19.02 22.53 -3.53
N ARG A 145 18.45 21.40 -3.92
CA ARG A 145 17.63 21.25 -5.13
C ARG A 145 16.25 21.88 -4.95
N GLY A 146 15.71 22.41 -6.04
CA GLY A 146 14.34 22.93 -6.09
C GLY A 146 13.36 21.89 -6.64
N LYS A 147 12.08 22.29 -6.69
CA LYS A 147 11.00 21.44 -7.25
C LYS A 147 11.14 21.12 -8.74
N LEU A 148 11.97 21.84 -9.48
CA LEU A 148 12.22 21.57 -10.90
C LEU A 148 13.43 20.66 -11.12
N ASP A 149 14.20 20.40 -10.08
CA ASP A 149 15.33 19.48 -10.13
C ASP A 149 14.86 18.06 -9.76
N PRO A 150 15.39 17.00 -10.41
CA PRO A 150 15.12 15.64 -9.99
C PRO A 150 15.70 15.38 -8.60
N GLU A 151 15.17 14.40 -7.89
CA GLU A 151 15.75 13.95 -6.64
C GLU A 151 17.20 13.47 -6.83
N PHE A 152 18.01 13.62 -5.78
CA PHE A 152 19.38 13.10 -5.74
C PHE A 152 19.38 11.78 -4.99
N GLU A 153 19.66 10.72 -5.73
CA GLU A 153 19.60 9.35 -5.24
C GLU A 153 20.96 8.84 -4.76
N ILE A 154 20.96 7.79 -3.95
CA ILE A 154 22.19 7.11 -3.54
C ILE A 154 23.03 6.66 -4.74
N ILE A 155 22.39 6.26 -5.83
CA ILE A 155 23.05 5.83 -7.04
C ILE A 155 23.79 6.98 -7.75
N ASP A 156 23.31 8.20 -7.61
CA ASP A 156 23.91 9.40 -8.20
C ASP A 156 25.21 9.84 -7.51
N THR A 157 25.47 9.30 -6.33
CA THR A 157 26.73 9.55 -5.59
C THR A 157 27.94 8.85 -6.20
N GLY A 158 27.75 7.92 -7.14
CA GLY A 158 28.79 7.08 -7.70
C GLY A 158 29.29 5.97 -6.77
N LEU A 159 28.66 5.79 -5.62
CA LEU A 159 29.12 4.87 -4.58
C LEU A 159 29.12 3.39 -5.00
N PHE A 160 28.35 3.06 -6.02
CA PHE A 160 28.24 1.72 -6.59
C PHE A 160 29.01 1.52 -7.90
N ASP A 161 29.67 2.56 -8.45
CA ASP A 161 30.26 2.51 -9.79
C ASP A 161 31.41 1.51 -9.92
N ASP A 162 32.25 1.39 -8.89
CA ASP A 162 33.39 0.49 -8.81
C ASP A 162 33.07 -0.91 -8.27
N ASP A 163 31.79 -1.27 -8.15
CA ASP A 163 31.30 -2.52 -7.52
C ASP A 163 31.73 -2.73 -6.07
N LYS A 164 32.23 -1.68 -5.38
CA LYS A 164 32.66 -1.75 -3.98
C LYS A 164 31.50 -1.73 -3.00
N TYR A 165 30.69 -2.80 -3.03
CA TYR A 165 29.55 -2.98 -2.14
C TYR A 165 29.37 -4.46 -1.77
N PHE A 166 28.54 -4.70 -0.78
CA PHE A 166 28.08 -6.01 -0.38
C PHE A 166 26.65 -6.23 -0.83
N ASP A 167 26.35 -7.38 -1.46
CA ASP A 167 25.01 -7.91 -1.54
C ASP A 167 24.75 -8.79 -0.32
N ILE A 168 23.78 -8.39 0.48
CA ILE A 168 23.41 -9.09 1.71
C ILE A 168 22.03 -9.71 1.51
N PHE A 169 22.01 -11.02 1.22
CA PHE A 169 20.78 -11.78 1.15
C PHE A 169 20.41 -12.29 2.55
N ILE A 170 19.22 -11.95 3.00
CA ILE A 170 18.67 -12.38 4.28
C ILE A 170 17.51 -13.31 3.99
N GLU A 171 17.60 -14.55 4.47
CA GLU A 171 16.61 -15.58 4.27
C GLU A 171 16.10 -16.09 5.62
N TYR A 172 14.79 -16.30 5.71
CA TYR A 172 14.13 -16.90 6.84
C TYR A 172 13.38 -18.17 6.42
N ALA A 173 13.46 -19.20 7.27
CA ALA A 173 12.72 -20.44 7.10
C ALA A 173 12.15 -20.89 8.45
N LYS A 174 10.86 -21.22 8.47
CA LYS A 174 10.22 -21.80 9.66
C LYS A 174 10.32 -23.32 9.62
N HIS A 175 11.00 -23.89 10.59
CA HIS A 175 10.91 -25.33 10.83
C HIS A 175 9.56 -25.69 11.42
N ASP A 176 9.08 -24.91 12.40
CA ASP A 176 7.73 -24.94 12.98
C ASP A 176 7.32 -23.50 13.34
N ILE A 177 6.14 -23.30 13.91
CA ILE A 177 5.53 -22.00 14.25
C ILE A 177 6.48 -21.08 15.02
N GLU A 178 7.22 -21.60 15.98
CA GLU A 178 8.16 -20.90 16.87
C GLU A 178 9.57 -21.48 16.79
N ASP A 179 9.93 -22.00 15.64
CA ASP A 179 11.25 -22.49 15.30
C ASP A 179 11.66 -21.89 13.96
N ILE A 180 12.49 -20.84 14.03
CA ILE A 180 12.83 -19.97 12.92
C ILE A 180 14.34 -19.98 12.68
N ILE A 181 14.69 -20.27 11.46
CA ILE A 181 16.05 -20.22 10.94
C ILE A 181 16.22 -18.90 10.19
N ALA A 182 17.32 -18.22 10.44
CA ALA A 182 17.72 -17.02 9.70
C ALA A 182 19.15 -17.18 9.18
N ILE A 183 19.35 -16.90 7.90
CA ILE A 183 20.65 -16.96 7.23
C ILE A 183 20.89 -15.64 6.51
N ALA A 184 22.02 -14.98 6.84
CA ALA A 184 22.53 -13.88 6.04
C ALA A 184 23.68 -14.40 5.19
N THR A 185 23.57 -14.25 3.86
CA THR A 185 24.63 -14.55 2.88
C THR A 185 25.17 -13.24 2.35
N ILE A 186 26.42 -12.94 2.66
CA ILE A 186 27.07 -11.69 2.32
C ILE A 186 28.04 -11.94 1.15
N HIS A 187 27.78 -11.34 0.01
CA HIS A 187 28.66 -11.37 -1.17
C HIS A 187 29.47 -10.08 -1.24
N ASN A 188 30.77 -10.19 -1.33
CA ASN A 188 31.63 -9.07 -1.68
C ASN A 188 31.65 -8.90 -3.20
N ARG A 189 31.02 -7.84 -3.71
CA ARG A 189 31.00 -7.54 -5.17
C ARG A 189 32.27 -6.81 -5.61
N GLY A 190 33.00 -6.25 -4.64
CA GLY A 190 34.22 -5.47 -4.91
C GLY A 190 35.37 -6.31 -5.45
N PRO A 191 36.32 -5.63 -6.13
CA PRO A 191 37.51 -6.27 -6.68
C PRO A 191 38.59 -6.59 -5.63
N GLU A 192 38.40 -6.17 -4.40
CA GLU A 192 39.34 -6.33 -3.29
C GLU A 192 38.68 -7.04 -2.10
N GLU A 193 39.52 -7.63 -1.26
CA GLU A 193 39.07 -8.14 0.04
C GLU A 193 38.45 -7.02 0.88
N ALA A 194 37.30 -7.29 1.52
CA ALA A 194 36.61 -6.31 2.35
C ALA A 194 36.14 -6.88 3.68
N LYS A 195 36.17 -6.05 4.73
CA LYS A 195 35.68 -6.39 6.06
C LYS A 195 34.25 -5.89 6.27
N ILE A 196 33.48 -6.69 6.98
CA ILE A 196 32.14 -6.33 7.40
C ILE A 196 31.85 -6.90 8.79
N TRP A 197 31.14 -6.15 9.60
CA TRP A 197 30.52 -6.66 10.84
C TRP A 197 29.07 -7.00 10.55
N VAL A 198 28.68 -8.20 10.95
CA VAL A 198 27.31 -8.73 10.77
C VAL A 198 26.76 -9.05 12.13
N MET A 199 25.61 -8.47 12.47
CA MET A 199 25.05 -8.49 13.81
C MET A 199 23.57 -8.86 13.80
N PRO A 200 23.20 -10.16 13.85
CA PRO A 200 21.84 -10.51 14.23
C PRO A 200 21.54 -9.97 15.63
N THR A 201 20.51 -9.16 15.72
CA THR A 201 20.15 -8.39 16.91
C THR A 201 18.78 -8.79 17.40
N LEU A 202 18.66 -8.99 18.71
CA LEU A 202 17.46 -9.42 19.41
C LEU A 202 17.07 -8.39 20.46
N TRP A 203 15.78 -8.09 20.58
CA TRP A 203 15.32 -7.22 21.66
C TRP A 203 13.83 -7.43 21.95
N PHE A 204 13.46 -7.00 23.17
CA PHE A 204 12.06 -6.89 23.53
C PHE A 204 11.59 -5.44 23.35
N ARG A 205 10.42 -5.25 22.68
CA ARG A 205 9.76 -3.94 22.64
C ARG A 205 9.45 -3.48 24.05
N LYS A 206 9.71 -2.21 24.33
CA LYS A 206 9.57 -1.65 25.68
C LYS A 206 8.10 -1.47 26.05
N THR A 207 7.47 -2.47 26.66
CA THR A 207 6.07 -2.46 27.10
C THR A 207 5.90 -2.30 28.62
N TRP A 208 6.98 -2.53 29.40
CA TRP A 208 6.93 -2.55 30.88
C TRP A 208 6.88 -1.17 31.54
N PHE A 209 7.12 -0.08 30.82
CA PHE A 209 7.08 1.27 31.38
C PHE A 209 5.66 1.81 31.60
N THR A 210 4.65 1.18 31.00
CA THR A 210 3.25 1.61 31.10
C THR A 210 2.58 1.25 32.44
N GLY A 211 3.29 0.56 33.33
CA GLY A 211 2.73 0.09 34.60
C GLY A 211 1.79 -1.10 34.50
N HIS A 212 1.40 -1.49 33.29
CA HIS A 212 0.51 -2.64 33.05
C HIS A 212 1.26 -3.97 32.90
N GLU A 213 2.57 -3.94 32.73
CA GLU A 213 3.45 -5.11 32.68
C GLU A 213 4.49 -5.05 33.78
N PRO A 214 4.27 -5.74 34.94
CA PRO A 214 5.18 -5.68 36.06
C PRO A 214 6.51 -6.42 35.83
N PHE A 215 6.59 -7.22 34.75
CA PHE A 215 7.75 -8.01 34.43
C PHE A 215 8.57 -7.38 33.29
N ILE A 216 9.87 -7.21 33.53
CA ILE A 216 10.85 -6.87 32.49
C ILE A 216 11.34 -8.17 31.87
N PRO A 217 11.18 -8.39 30.57
CA PRO A 217 11.70 -9.58 29.90
C PRO A 217 13.24 -9.56 29.89
N LYS A 218 13.87 -10.71 29.69
CA LYS A 218 15.31 -10.86 29.81
C LYS A 218 15.91 -11.69 28.67
N LEU A 219 16.97 -11.15 28.08
CA LEU A 219 17.94 -11.88 27.26
C LEU A 219 19.15 -12.17 28.14
N SER A 220 19.70 -13.36 28.11
CA SER A 220 20.88 -13.74 28.88
C SER A 220 21.75 -14.76 28.15
N LYS A 221 23.07 -14.65 28.32
CA LYS A 221 24.03 -15.61 27.77
C LYS A 221 23.86 -16.95 28.46
N LYS A 222 23.75 -18.02 27.69
CA LYS A 222 23.70 -19.41 28.20
C LYS A 222 25.00 -20.18 27.91
N GLY A 223 25.69 -19.82 26.85
CA GLY A 223 26.90 -20.45 26.37
C GLY A 223 27.68 -19.51 25.46
N PRO A 224 28.78 -19.93 24.85
CA PRO A 224 29.59 -19.07 23.97
C PRO A 224 28.83 -18.57 22.74
N HIS A 225 27.85 -19.34 22.23
CA HIS A 225 27.08 -19.06 21.04
C HIS A 225 25.57 -19.17 21.25
N THR A 226 25.08 -19.10 22.49
CA THR A 226 23.66 -19.30 22.82
C THR A 226 23.13 -18.18 23.71
N ILE A 227 22.02 -17.57 23.32
CA ILE A 227 21.24 -16.64 24.13
C ILE A 227 19.93 -17.30 24.55
N LYS A 228 19.54 -17.13 25.81
CA LYS A 228 18.21 -17.47 26.31
C LYS A 228 17.37 -16.22 26.43
N ALA A 229 16.20 -16.22 25.81
CA ALA A 229 15.18 -15.20 25.95
C ALA A 229 14.05 -15.69 26.85
N PHE A 230 13.64 -14.87 27.82
CA PHE A 230 12.54 -15.15 28.73
C PHE A 230 11.58 -13.97 28.80
N SER A 231 10.33 -14.27 28.58
CA SER A 231 9.23 -13.35 28.85
C SER A 231 8.01 -14.12 29.35
N PRO A 232 7.36 -13.69 30.44
CA PRO A 232 6.13 -14.35 30.92
C PRO A 232 5.00 -14.40 29.88
N LYS A 233 4.99 -13.46 28.94
CA LYS A 233 3.94 -13.35 27.91
C LYS A 233 4.33 -13.96 26.59
N SER A 234 5.61 -13.90 26.19
CA SER A 234 6.09 -14.43 24.90
C SER A 234 6.66 -15.86 25.03
N GLY A 235 6.90 -16.33 26.25
CA GLY A 235 7.49 -17.64 26.50
C GLY A 235 9.01 -17.65 26.61
N ASN A 236 9.59 -18.84 26.53
CA ASN A 236 11.03 -19.08 26.59
C ASN A 236 11.54 -19.44 25.21
N TYR A 237 12.59 -18.76 24.77
CA TYR A 237 13.29 -19.10 23.54
C TYR A 237 14.77 -19.34 23.81
N THR A 238 15.34 -20.21 23.01
CA THR A 238 16.79 -20.41 22.91
C THR A 238 17.20 -19.97 21.51
N ILE A 239 18.23 -19.17 21.43
CA ILE A 239 18.75 -18.65 20.16
C ILE A 239 20.19 -19.10 20.04
N ASP A 240 20.46 -19.92 19.05
CA ASP A 240 21.79 -20.48 18.77
C ASP A 240 22.36 -19.83 17.51
N PHE A 241 23.67 -19.56 17.56
CA PHE A 241 24.42 -18.87 16.51
C PHE A 241 25.54 -19.77 15.99
N GLU A 242 25.81 -19.76 14.69
CA GLU A 242 26.90 -20.48 14.05
C GLU A 242 28.27 -19.96 14.57
N GLY A 243 29.19 -20.86 14.83
CA GLY A 243 30.54 -20.49 15.28
C GLY A 243 30.59 -19.89 16.68
N ASN A 244 31.46 -18.89 16.87
CA ASN A 244 31.66 -18.24 18.16
C ASN A 244 31.58 -16.72 18.03
N PRO A 245 30.41 -16.15 17.83
CA PRO A 245 30.25 -14.68 17.81
C PRO A 245 30.50 -14.07 19.17
N GLU A 246 30.85 -12.80 19.19
CA GLU A 246 30.92 -12.04 20.41
C GLU A 246 29.52 -11.59 20.84
N LEU A 247 29.00 -12.13 21.95
CA LEU A 247 27.68 -11.80 22.47
C LEU A 247 27.75 -10.56 23.36
N LYS A 248 26.99 -9.51 23.01
CA LYS A 248 26.90 -8.26 23.77
C LYS A 248 25.49 -7.96 24.20
N PHE A 249 25.34 -7.33 25.37
CA PHE A 249 24.04 -7.08 25.99
C PHE A 249 23.92 -5.64 26.48
N CYS A 250 22.75 -5.06 26.26
CA CYS A 250 22.31 -3.79 26.80
C CYS A 250 20.79 -3.81 27.01
N ASP A 251 20.21 -2.68 27.38
CA ASP A 251 18.77 -2.55 27.50
C ASP A 251 18.19 -1.77 26.30
N ASN A 252 17.00 -2.15 25.84
CA ASN A 252 16.21 -1.33 24.90
C ASN A 252 15.60 -0.14 25.65
N GLU A 253 16.48 0.79 26.03
CA GLU A 253 16.17 1.99 26.80
C GLU A 253 16.75 3.23 26.15
N THR A 254 15.97 4.32 26.16
CA THR A 254 16.35 5.60 25.55
C THR A 254 17.55 6.24 26.27
N ASN A 255 18.56 6.69 25.53
CA ASN A 255 19.65 7.51 26.05
C ASN A 255 19.18 8.98 26.16
N ARG A 256 18.54 9.28 27.30
CA ARG A 256 17.96 10.61 27.56
C ARG A 256 19.03 11.70 27.68
N LYS A 257 20.22 11.34 28.14
CA LYS A 257 21.34 12.28 28.28
C LYS A 257 21.80 12.76 26.88
N ARG A 258 21.90 11.81 25.92
CA ARG A 258 22.30 12.14 24.56
C ARG A 258 21.21 12.95 23.85
N LEU A 259 19.96 12.51 23.90
CA LEU A 259 18.87 13.11 23.12
C LEU A 259 18.32 14.41 23.73
N TYR A 260 18.29 14.52 25.06
CA TYR A 260 17.55 15.59 25.73
C TYR A 260 18.38 16.33 26.80
N GLY A 261 19.65 15.97 26.99
CA GLY A 261 20.46 16.52 28.07
C GLY A 261 20.03 16.15 29.49
N ILE A 262 19.10 15.18 29.65
CA ILE A 262 18.52 14.76 30.93
C ILE A 262 19.28 13.52 31.44
N PRO A 263 19.64 13.42 32.75
CA PRO A 263 20.30 12.24 33.27
C PRO A 263 19.58 10.94 32.98
N ASN A 264 20.33 9.90 32.62
CA ASN A 264 19.81 8.55 32.40
C ASN A 264 19.42 7.86 33.68
N GLU A 265 18.30 7.16 33.72
CA GLU A 265 17.86 6.34 34.86
C GLU A 265 18.59 4.99 34.91
N LYS A 266 18.99 4.48 33.75
CA LYS A 266 19.74 3.23 33.57
C LYS A 266 21.10 3.50 32.94
N ARG A 267 21.99 2.53 33.07
CA ARG A 267 23.37 2.64 32.55
C ARG A 267 23.52 2.03 31.17
N PHE A 268 22.92 0.87 30.95
CA PHE A 268 23.13 0.06 29.74
C PHE A 268 22.02 0.37 28.72
N LEU A 269 22.26 1.31 27.81
CA LEU A 269 21.25 1.91 26.96
C LEU A 269 21.28 1.33 25.53
N LYS A 270 20.25 1.62 24.73
CA LYS A 270 20.01 1.07 23.39
C LYS A 270 21.22 1.21 22.46
N ASP A 271 21.94 2.32 22.53
CA ASP A 271 23.08 2.67 21.69
C ASP A 271 24.43 2.09 22.16
N ALA A 272 24.49 1.39 23.28
CA ALA A 272 25.74 0.82 23.81
C ALA A 272 26.42 -0.18 22.87
N ILE A 273 25.67 -0.93 22.05
CA ILE A 273 26.22 -1.86 21.06
C ILE A 273 26.86 -1.08 19.91
N ASN A 274 26.25 0.01 19.48
CA ASN A 274 26.84 0.92 18.49
C ASN A 274 28.19 1.48 18.98
N ASP A 275 28.24 2.02 20.21
CA ASP A 275 29.44 2.63 20.78
C ASP A 275 30.56 1.60 20.89
N TYR A 276 30.19 0.36 21.23
CA TYR A 276 31.16 -0.73 21.28
C TYR A 276 31.75 -1.09 19.93
N VAL A 277 30.93 -1.27 18.93
CA VAL A 277 31.32 -1.71 17.58
C VAL A 277 32.13 -0.63 16.87
N VAL A 278 31.67 0.62 16.94
CA VAL A 278 32.30 1.73 16.19
C VAL A 278 33.51 2.31 16.93
N SER A 279 33.40 2.49 18.23
CA SER A 279 34.43 3.21 19.03
C SER A 279 35.21 2.31 20.00
N GLY A 280 34.84 1.05 20.16
CA GLY A 280 35.46 0.14 21.13
C GLY A 280 35.03 0.39 22.59
N GLU A 281 34.02 1.23 22.81
CA GLU A 281 33.56 1.62 24.16
C GLU A 281 32.68 0.53 24.81
N SER A 282 33.23 -0.23 25.72
CA SER A 282 32.51 -1.31 26.41
C SER A 282 31.83 -0.88 27.71
N ILE A 283 32.08 0.34 28.20
CA ILE A 283 31.64 0.80 29.55
C ILE A 283 30.10 0.83 29.69
N ASN A 284 29.40 1.00 28.62
CA ASN A 284 27.94 1.06 28.57
C ASN A 284 27.26 -0.30 28.25
N LEU A 285 28.05 -1.35 28.01
CA LEU A 285 27.56 -2.73 27.91
C LEU A 285 27.37 -3.36 29.30
N ASN A 286 26.39 -4.27 29.40
CA ASN A 286 26.17 -4.96 30.66
C ASN A 286 27.24 -6.07 30.88
N PRO A 287 28.14 -5.93 31.87
CA PRO A 287 29.21 -6.90 32.12
C PRO A 287 28.71 -8.25 32.64
N ASN A 288 27.46 -8.36 33.05
CA ASN A 288 26.87 -9.60 33.56
C ASN A 288 26.17 -10.42 32.44
N ASP A 289 26.39 -10.07 31.18
CA ASP A 289 25.88 -10.77 30.00
C ASP A 289 24.35 -10.98 30.00
N PHE A 290 23.59 -9.95 30.34
CA PHE A 290 22.13 -9.92 30.21
C PHE A 290 21.57 -8.51 29.91
N GLY A 291 20.35 -8.44 29.41
CA GLY A 291 19.64 -7.19 29.13
C GLY A 291 18.31 -7.45 28.47
N THR A 292 17.72 -6.40 27.90
CA THR A 292 16.51 -6.49 27.04
C THR A 292 16.82 -6.33 25.56
N LYS A 293 18.08 -6.02 25.20
CA LYS A 293 18.64 -6.02 23.84
C LYS A 293 19.96 -6.78 23.84
N ALA A 294 20.21 -7.57 22.80
CA ALA A 294 21.46 -8.31 22.62
C ALA A 294 21.82 -8.41 21.14
N ALA A 295 23.11 -8.44 20.84
CA ALA A 295 23.62 -8.72 19.51
C ALA A 295 24.70 -9.80 19.54
N ALA A 296 24.72 -10.65 18.50
CA ALA A 296 25.81 -11.56 18.21
C ALA A 296 26.70 -10.93 17.13
N ILE A 297 27.90 -10.54 17.47
CA ILE A 297 28.79 -9.75 16.61
C ILE A 297 29.78 -10.67 15.91
N TYR A 298 29.72 -10.66 14.59
CA TYR A 298 30.68 -11.33 13.70
C TYR A 298 31.51 -10.28 12.97
N GLN A 299 32.80 -10.37 13.06
CA GLN A 299 33.74 -9.62 12.21
C GLN A 299 34.24 -10.56 11.12
N ILE A 300 33.92 -10.29 9.88
CA ILE A 300 34.18 -11.18 8.75
C ILE A 300 34.99 -10.43 7.69
N THR A 301 36.02 -11.09 7.17
CA THR A 301 36.73 -10.65 5.98
C THR A 301 36.33 -11.53 4.80
N ILE A 302 35.92 -10.92 3.71
CA ILE A 302 35.40 -11.61 2.52
C ILE A 302 36.31 -11.27 1.33
N PRO A 303 36.99 -12.25 0.72
CA PRO A 303 37.79 -12.03 -0.47
C PRO A 303 36.97 -11.48 -1.64
N ALA A 304 37.60 -10.85 -2.62
CA ALA A 304 36.99 -10.34 -3.82
C ALA A 304 36.10 -11.40 -4.52
N GLY A 305 34.87 -11.07 -4.81
CA GLY A 305 33.92 -11.95 -5.51
C GLY A 305 33.42 -13.16 -4.70
N GLU A 306 33.89 -13.36 -3.46
CA GLU A 306 33.45 -14.47 -2.61
C GLU A 306 32.25 -14.09 -1.73
N SER A 307 31.72 -15.10 -1.04
CA SER A 307 30.64 -14.91 -0.05
C SER A 307 30.93 -15.65 1.25
N ARG A 308 30.28 -15.18 2.33
CA ARG A 308 30.24 -15.84 3.64
C ARG A 308 28.82 -15.86 4.17
N GLN A 309 28.52 -16.87 4.99
CA GLN A 309 27.20 -17.00 5.64
C GLN A 309 27.31 -16.81 7.15
N VAL A 310 26.28 -16.25 7.72
CA VAL A 310 26.01 -16.21 9.16
C VAL A 310 24.64 -16.83 9.39
N LYS A 311 24.59 -17.83 10.28
CA LYS A 311 23.37 -18.58 10.57
C LYS A 311 22.99 -18.44 12.03
N MET A 312 21.69 -18.38 12.24
CA MET A 312 21.10 -18.44 13.57
C MET A 312 19.79 -19.22 13.55
N ARG A 313 19.41 -19.77 14.70
CA ARG A 313 18.12 -20.44 14.88
C ARG A 313 17.49 -20.02 16.19
N LEU A 314 16.24 -19.58 16.14
CA LEU A 314 15.41 -19.22 17.29
C LEU A 314 14.40 -20.34 17.52
N GLN A 315 14.39 -20.89 18.75
CA GLN A 315 13.57 -22.04 19.08
C GLN A 315 12.83 -21.88 20.42
N HIS A 316 11.54 -22.22 20.44
CA HIS A 316 10.79 -22.36 21.69
C HIS A 316 11.14 -23.69 22.40
N LYS A 317 11.36 -24.76 21.63
CA LYS A 317 11.79 -26.07 22.10
C LYS A 317 13.17 -26.38 21.51
N PRO A 318 14.24 -26.19 22.27
CA PRO A 318 15.60 -26.35 21.72
C PRO A 318 15.88 -27.82 21.37
N GLU A 319 16.51 -28.01 20.23
CA GLU A 319 17.04 -29.28 19.76
C GLU A 319 18.54 -29.42 20.01
N ILE A 320 19.06 -30.63 19.87
CA ILE A 320 20.49 -30.90 19.81
C ILE A 320 20.96 -30.52 18.38
N ASP A 321 22.12 -29.90 18.27
CA ASP A 321 22.75 -29.48 17.01
C ASP A 321 21.83 -28.60 16.11
N PRO A 322 21.32 -27.47 16.65
CA PRO A 322 20.31 -26.68 15.96
C PRO A 322 20.81 -26.06 14.65
N ILE A 323 22.12 -25.81 14.50
CA ILE A 323 22.71 -25.13 13.34
C ILE A 323 22.86 -26.08 12.15
N GLU A 324 23.12 -27.35 12.35
CA GLU A 324 23.26 -28.34 11.24
C GLU A 324 21.99 -28.48 10.42
N ARG A 325 20.83 -28.27 11.05
CA ARG A 325 19.51 -28.32 10.37
C ARG A 325 19.15 -27.06 9.59
N CYS A 326 19.92 -25.98 9.71
CA CYS A 326 19.57 -24.71 9.05
C CYS A 326 19.52 -24.85 7.53
N ASN A 327 20.57 -25.36 6.90
CA ASN A 327 20.60 -25.50 5.44
C ASN A 327 19.55 -26.47 4.88
N PRO A 328 19.35 -27.69 5.44
CA PRO A 328 18.30 -28.58 4.97
C PRO A 328 16.89 -27.99 5.09
N CYS A 329 16.58 -27.33 6.20
CA CYS A 329 15.27 -26.70 6.38
C CYS A 329 15.07 -25.54 5.40
N MET A 330 16.08 -24.68 5.21
CA MET A 330 16.04 -23.57 4.25
C MET A 330 15.77 -24.10 2.83
N ALA A 331 16.48 -25.13 2.41
CA ALA A 331 16.30 -25.77 1.10
C ALA A 331 14.87 -26.33 0.94
N THR A 332 14.33 -26.98 1.98
CA THR A 332 12.98 -27.51 1.97
C THR A 332 11.93 -26.40 1.83
N ARG A 333 12.03 -25.33 2.65
CA ARG A 333 11.06 -24.22 2.60
C ARG A 333 11.09 -23.46 1.30
N LYS A 334 12.29 -23.30 0.72
CA LYS A 334 12.44 -22.73 -0.62
C LYS A 334 11.78 -23.56 -1.69
N ALA A 335 12.00 -24.90 -1.70
CA ALA A 335 11.34 -25.80 -2.64
C ALA A 335 9.81 -25.78 -2.50
N GLU A 336 9.30 -25.73 -1.28
CA GLU A 336 7.85 -25.61 -1.03
C GLU A 336 7.27 -24.26 -1.48
N ALA A 337 8.03 -23.17 -1.35
CA ALA A 337 7.67 -21.87 -1.91
C ALA A 337 7.64 -21.91 -3.45
N ASP A 338 8.63 -22.56 -4.07
CA ASP A 338 8.67 -22.76 -5.52
C ASP A 338 7.49 -23.59 -6.02
N GLU A 339 7.09 -24.64 -5.29
CA GLU A 339 5.89 -25.43 -5.57
C GLU A 339 4.63 -24.54 -5.49
N PHE A 340 4.46 -23.79 -4.42
CA PHE A 340 3.29 -22.93 -4.20
C PHE A 340 3.13 -21.90 -5.32
N TYR A 341 4.20 -21.18 -5.64
CA TYR A 341 4.18 -20.18 -6.72
C TYR A 341 4.07 -20.84 -8.10
N GLY A 342 4.65 -22.03 -8.29
CA GLY A 342 4.49 -22.83 -9.50
C GLY A 342 3.03 -23.20 -9.77
N GLU A 343 2.27 -23.62 -8.75
CA GLU A 343 0.82 -23.85 -8.84
C GLU A 343 0.05 -22.55 -9.15
N LEU A 344 0.33 -21.47 -8.41
CA LEU A 344 -0.36 -20.18 -8.54
C LEU A 344 -0.16 -19.56 -9.93
N GLN A 345 1.02 -19.70 -10.50
CA GLN A 345 1.45 -19.08 -11.75
C GLN A 345 1.39 -20.06 -12.95
N ALA A 346 0.75 -21.21 -12.82
CA ALA A 346 0.76 -22.24 -13.86
C ALA A 346 0.28 -21.75 -15.24
N HIS A 347 -0.65 -20.78 -15.25
CA HIS A 347 -1.19 -20.18 -16.47
C HIS A 347 -0.28 -19.08 -17.07
N VAL A 348 0.65 -18.52 -16.30
CA VAL A 348 1.56 -17.45 -16.76
C VAL A 348 2.72 -18.08 -17.52
N THR A 349 2.76 -17.97 -18.83
CA THR A 349 3.77 -18.66 -19.67
C THR A 349 5.09 -17.90 -19.75
N ASN A 350 5.10 -16.58 -19.63
CA ASN A 350 6.31 -15.77 -19.67
C ASN A 350 7.07 -15.82 -18.33
N PRO A 351 8.33 -16.33 -18.31
CA PRO A 351 9.09 -16.47 -17.06
C PRO A 351 9.45 -15.12 -16.41
N GLU A 352 9.63 -14.06 -17.18
CA GLU A 352 9.89 -12.73 -16.64
C GLU A 352 8.65 -12.18 -15.92
N MET A 353 7.46 -12.34 -16.50
CA MET A 353 6.20 -11.97 -15.83
C MET A 353 5.97 -12.78 -14.55
N ARG A 354 6.37 -14.06 -14.51
CA ARG A 354 6.35 -14.85 -13.25
C ARG A 354 7.25 -14.22 -12.19
N SER A 355 8.46 -13.82 -12.58
CA SER A 355 9.41 -13.18 -11.65
C SER A 355 8.86 -11.85 -11.12
N ILE A 356 8.33 -10.98 -11.99
CA ILE A 356 7.70 -9.72 -11.61
C ILE A 356 6.54 -9.96 -10.64
N GLN A 357 5.66 -10.88 -10.97
CA GLN A 357 4.50 -11.22 -10.15
C GLN A 357 4.92 -11.75 -8.76
N ARG A 358 5.92 -12.64 -8.70
CA ARG A 358 6.43 -13.20 -7.43
C ARG A 358 7.07 -12.12 -6.56
N GLN A 359 7.86 -11.21 -7.14
CA GLN A 359 8.47 -10.11 -6.39
C GLN A 359 7.41 -9.09 -5.92
N ALA A 360 6.37 -8.82 -6.71
CA ALA A 360 5.24 -7.99 -6.28
C ALA A 360 4.52 -8.62 -5.07
N TYR A 361 4.24 -9.91 -5.12
CA TYR A 361 3.68 -10.63 -3.97
C TYR A 361 4.61 -10.62 -2.76
N ALA A 362 5.91 -10.80 -2.97
CA ALA A 362 6.91 -10.76 -1.90
C ALA A 362 6.90 -9.41 -1.18
N GLY A 363 6.94 -8.30 -1.91
CA GLY A 363 6.88 -6.95 -1.34
C GLY A 363 5.62 -6.74 -0.49
N MET A 364 4.46 -7.18 -0.98
CA MET A 364 3.21 -7.07 -0.22
C MET A 364 3.20 -7.94 1.04
N MET A 365 3.82 -9.13 1.01
CA MET A 365 3.95 -9.98 2.19
C MET A 365 4.94 -9.41 3.20
N TRP A 366 6.05 -8.83 2.75
CA TRP A 366 7.01 -8.12 3.59
C TRP A 366 6.45 -6.83 4.19
N SER A 367 5.56 -6.14 3.50
CA SER A 367 4.95 -4.88 3.96
C SER A 367 3.84 -5.04 5.00
N LYS A 368 3.63 -6.25 5.52
CA LYS A 368 2.81 -6.45 6.73
C LYS A 368 3.52 -5.87 7.94
N GLN A 369 2.77 -5.14 8.77
CA GLN A 369 3.31 -4.50 9.98
C GLN A 369 2.36 -4.65 11.15
N PHE A 370 2.89 -4.98 12.33
CA PHE A 370 2.11 -4.82 13.55
C PHE A 370 1.96 -3.33 13.85
N TYR A 371 0.73 -2.86 13.85
CA TYR A 371 0.41 -1.46 14.06
C TYR A 371 -0.29 -1.27 15.40
N TYR A 372 0.40 -0.64 16.34
CA TYR A 372 -0.12 -0.32 17.67
C TYR A 372 -0.27 1.18 17.81
N TYR A 373 -1.48 1.64 18.07
CA TYR A 373 -1.78 3.02 18.39
C TYR A 373 -3.05 3.11 19.23
N ASP A 374 -2.90 3.62 20.43
CA ASP A 374 -3.99 3.86 21.38
C ASP A 374 -4.08 5.36 21.57
N VAL A 375 -5.08 5.99 20.93
CA VAL A 375 -5.21 7.45 20.88
C VAL A 375 -5.45 8.05 22.26
N GLU A 376 -6.25 7.40 23.12
CA GLU A 376 -6.47 7.88 24.48
C GLU A 376 -5.15 7.99 25.24
N ARG A 377 -4.33 6.95 25.20
CA ARG A 377 -2.98 6.97 25.81
C ARG A 377 -2.04 7.95 25.15
N TRP A 378 -2.13 8.13 23.85
CA TRP A 378 -1.29 9.09 23.15
C TRP A 378 -1.63 10.52 23.57
N LEU A 379 -2.92 10.84 23.75
CA LEU A 379 -3.39 12.16 24.18
C LEU A 379 -3.09 12.44 25.67
N GLU A 380 -3.23 11.42 26.54
CA GLU A 380 -3.09 11.60 28.00
C GLU A 380 -1.67 11.35 28.49
N GLY A 381 -0.85 10.63 27.73
CA GLY A 381 0.51 10.24 28.13
C GLY A 381 0.52 9.08 29.13
N ASP A 382 1.69 8.78 29.66
CA ASP A 382 1.88 7.71 30.64
C ASP A 382 1.84 8.27 32.08
N SER A 383 1.05 7.64 32.93
CA SER A 383 0.93 8.06 34.34
C SER A 383 2.30 8.16 35.02
N GLY A 384 2.67 9.38 35.40
CA GLY A 384 3.83 9.69 36.25
C GLY A 384 5.18 9.84 35.52
N ARG A 385 5.29 9.64 34.18
CA ARG A 385 6.59 9.69 33.50
C ARG A 385 6.68 10.60 32.28
N TYR A 386 5.59 10.74 31.56
CA TYR A 386 5.51 11.60 30.39
C TYR A 386 4.16 12.28 30.32
N VAL A 387 4.16 13.59 30.39
CA VAL A 387 2.95 14.42 30.24
C VAL A 387 3.05 15.09 28.87
N PRO A 388 2.18 14.77 27.91
CA PRO A 388 2.15 15.45 26.63
C PRO A 388 1.84 16.94 26.81
N PRO A 389 2.25 17.81 25.85
CA PRO A 389 1.88 19.22 25.89
C PRO A 389 0.33 19.37 25.77
N ASP A 390 -0.21 20.41 26.43
CA ASP A 390 -1.67 20.65 26.40
C ASP A 390 -2.21 20.93 25.00
N SER A 391 -1.37 21.41 24.08
CA SER A 391 -1.71 21.57 22.67
C SER A 391 -2.13 20.25 21.99
N ARG A 392 -1.54 19.12 22.39
CA ARG A 392 -1.90 17.79 21.87
C ARG A 392 -3.37 17.45 22.10
N LYS A 393 -3.95 17.83 23.24
CA LYS A 393 -5.37 17.58 23.54
C LYS A 393 -6.35 18.39 22.66
N LYS A 394 -5.86 19.37 21.93
CA LYS A 394 -6.63 20.23 21.02
C LYS A 394 -6.24 20.04 19.55
N GLY A 395 -5.23 19.23 19.29
CA GLY A 395 -4.69 18.95 17.96
C GLY A 395 -5.33 17.73 17.30
N ARG A 396 -4.57 17.09 16.43
CA ARG A 396 -4.99 15.87 15.74
C ARG A 396 -5.46 14.79 16.73
N ASN A 397 -6.34 13.93 16.28
CA ASN A 397 -6.90 12.80 17.04
C ASN A 397 -7.73 13.19 18.29
N ALA A 398 -7.83 14.46 18.66
CA ALA A 398 -8.61 14.89 19.84
C ALA A 398 -10.10 14.54 19.72
N ASN A 399 -10.62 14.45 18.52
CA ASN A 399 -12.02 14.15 18.21
C ASN A 399 -12.35 12.66 18.16
N TRP A 400 -11.32 11.76 18.18
CA TRP A 400 -11.52 10.33 18.08
C TRP A 400 -10.70 9.55 19.11
N LYS A 401 -11.03 9.68 20.38
CA LYS A 401 -10.31 9.05 21.51
C LYS A 401 -10.41 7.51 21.53
N HIS A 402 -11.44 6.94 20.91
CA HIS A 402 -11.65 5.49 20.88
C HIS A 402 -10.86 4.77 19.78
N LEU A 403 -10.10 5.48 18.95
CA LEU A 403 -9.24 4.85 17.95
C LEU A 403 -8.17 4.03 18.66
N GLN A 404 -8.19 2.73 18.42
CA GLN A 404 -7.24 1.78 19.02
C GLN A 404 -6.83 0.73 18.00
N ASN A 405 -5.63 0.87 17.50
CA ASN A 405 -5.03 -0.07 16.56
C ASN A 405 -4.18 -1.08 17.35
N TYR A 406 -4.31 -2.36 17.05
CA TYR A 406 -3.54 -3.44 17.68
C TYR A 406 -3.48 -4.68 16.80
N ASP A 407 -3.33 -4.47 15.49
CA ASP A 407 -3.47 -5.52 14.48
C ASP A 407 -2.27 -5.52 13.52
N ILE A 408 -2.10 -6.62 12.80
CA ILE A 408 -1.17 -6.69 11.67
C ILE A 408 -1.91 -6.14 10.45
N ILE A 409 -1.35 -5.09 9.85
CA ILE A 409 -1.94 -4.38 8.73
C ILE A 409 -1.00 -4.42 7.54
N SER A 410 -1.58 -4.55 6.33
CA SER A 410 -0.86 -4.39 5.07
C SER A 410 -0.60 -2.91 4.84
N MET A 411 0.67 -2.51 4.83
CA MET A 411 1.08 -1.13 4.61
C MET A 411 1.34 -0.84 3.14
N PRO A 412 1.18 0.41 2.70
CA PRO A 412 1.64 0.83 1.37
C PRO A 412 3.13 0.58 1.20
N ASP A 413 3.91 1.00 2.17
CA ASP A 413 5.36 0.84 2.28
C ASP A 413 5.76 0.78 3.76
N LYS A 414 6.98 0.35 4.07
CA LYS A 414 7.47 0.25 5.45
C LYS A 414 8.43 1.38 5.83
N TRP A 415 8.78 2.23 4.91
CA TRP A 415 9.68 3.36 5.16
C TRP A 415 8.99 4.72 4.90
N GLU A 416 8.50 5.01 3.69
CA GLU A 416 7.81 6.26 3.34
C GLU A 416 6.45 6.36 4.01
N TYR A 417 5.69 5.25 3.98
CA TYR A 417 4.32 5.18 4.51
C TYR A 417 4.16 4.06 5.53
N PRO A 418 4.86 4.13 6.70
CA PRO A 418 4.78 3.11 7.76
C PRO A 418 3.50 3.25 8.61
N TRP A 419 2.40 3.64 7.98
CA TRP A 419 1.04 3.74 8.53
C TRP A 419 0.03 3.19 7.54
N TYR A 420 -1.19 2.89 7.99
CA TYR A 420 -2.21 2.43 7.06
C TYR A 420 -2.85 3.59 6.29
N ALA A 421 -3.26 3.31 5.04
CA ALA A 421 -4.06 4.18 4.22
C ALA A 421 -5.29 3.41 3.71
N ALA A 422 -6.49 3.95 3.89
CA ALA A 422 -7.72 3.18 3.73
C ALA A 422 -7.95 2.69 2.29
N TRP A 423 -7.71 3.54 1.29
CA TRP A 423 -7.94 3.13 -0.09
C TRP A 423 -6.80 2.31 -0.66
N ASP A 424 -5.55 2.56 -0.24
CA ASP A 424 -4.40 1.71 -0.55
C ASP A 424 -4.65 0.28 -0.08
N LEU A 425 -5.00 0.11 1.19
CA LEU A 425 -5.30 -1.20 1.77
C LEU A 425 -6.40 -1.93 1.00
N ALA A 426 -7.43 -1.23 0.54
CA ALA A 426 -8.48 -1.81 -0.28
C ALA A 426 -7.91 -2.41 -1.57
N PHE A 427 -6.99 -1.73 -2.24
CA PHE A 427 -6.32 -2.24 -3.43
C PHE A 427 -5.35 -3.38 -3.12
N HIS A 428 -4.61 -3.31 -2.00
CA HIS A 428 -3.70 -4.39 -1.57
C HIS A 428 -4.42 -5.72 -1.42
N THR A 429 -5.63 -5.70 -0.87
CA THR A 429 -6.38 -6.94 -0.58
C THR A 429 -6.72 -7.74 -1.83
N ILE A 430 -6.78 -7.12 -3.00
CA ILE A 430 -7.14 -7.77 -4.25
C ILE A 430 -6.08 -8.80 -4.68
N PRO A 431 -4.80 -8.43 -4.91
CA PRO A 431 -3.77 -9.42 -5.20
C PRO A 431 -3.46 -10.33 -3.99
N ILE A 432 -3.55 -9.83 -2.75
CA ILE A 432 -3.35 -10.63 -1.54
C ILE A 432 -4.39 -11.76 -1.45
N ALA A 433 -5.62 -11.56 -1.90
CA ALA A 433 -6.65 -12.60 -1.90
C ALA A 433 -6.29 -13.82 -2.77
N ARG A 434 -5.37 -13.68 -3.73
CA ARG A 434 -4.84 -14.81 -4.50
C ARG A 434 -3.90 -15.70 -3.67
N LEU A 435 -3.23 -15.11 -2.68
CA LEU A 435 -2.27 -15.80 -1.81
C LEU A 435 -2.92 -16.28 -0.53
N ASP A 436 -3.69 -15.42 0.11
CA ASP A 436 -4.25 -15.60 1.44
C ASP A 436 -5.59 -14.85 1.54
N PRO A 437 -6.69 -15.46 1.06
CA PRO A 437 -8.00 -14.83 1.08
C PRO A 437 -8.49 -14.51 2.50
N GLU A 438 -8.11 -15.31 3.51
CA GLU A 438 -8.51 -15.04 4.90
C GLU A 438 -7.84 -13.77 5.45
N PHE A 439 -6.57 -13.56 5.16
CA PHE A 439 -5.90 -12.32 5.53
C PHE A 439 -6.50 -11.11 4.80
N ALA A 440 -6.77 -11.23 3.49
CA ALA A 440 -7.38 -10.16 2.71
C ALA A 440 -8.76 -9.77 3.25
N LYS A 441 -9.64 -10.76 3.53
CA LYS A 441 -10.94 -10.54 4.18
C LYS A 441 -10.79 -9.86 5.55
N GLY A 442 -9.84 -10.34 6.36
CA GLY A 442 -9.52 -9.78 7.67
C GLY A 442 -9.11 -8.30 7.59
N GLN A 443 -8.28 -7.92 6.60
CA GLN A 443 -7.86 -6.53 6.39
C GLN A 443 -9.04 -5.60 6.06
N LEU A 444 -9.96 -6.05 5.22
CA LEU A 444 -11.16 -5.27 4.92
C LEU A 444 -12.09 -5.13 6.13
N LEU A 445 -12.21 -6.17 6.94
CA LEU A 445 -13.04 -6.12 8.15
C LEU A 445 -12.42 -5.28 9.27
N VAL A 446 -11.07 -5.26 9.40
CA VAL A 446 -10.42 -4.54 10.50
C VAL A 446 -10.71 -3.05 10.46
N LEU A 447 -10.68 -2.41 9.26
CA LEU A 447 -11.00 -0.99 9.12
C LEU A 447 -12.49 -0.67 9.35
N LEU A 448 -13.33 -1.68 9.30
CA LEU A 448 -14.78 -1.56 9.56
C LEU A 448 -15.14 -1.79 11.04
N ASN A 449 -14.19 -2.19 11.88
CA ASN A 449 -14.42 -2.37 13.31
C ASN A 449 -14.63 -1.03 14.04
N GLU A 450 -15.35 -1.06 15.15
CA GLU A 450 -15.74 0.11 15.95
C GLU A 450 -14.54 0.93 16.46
N TRP A 451 -13.39 0.29 16.65
CA TRP A 451 -12.17 0.94 17.14
C TRP A 451 -11.24 1.42 16.02
N TYR A 452 -11.66 1.25 14.76
CA TYR A 452 -11.04 1.86 13.57
C TYR A 452 -11.96 2.87 12.89
N MET A 453 -13.22 2.48 12.66
CA MET A 453 -14.22 3.33 12.03
C MET A 453 -14.75 4.36 13.02
N HIS A 454 -14.87 5.62 12.62
CA HIS A 454 -15.45 6.65 13.45
C HIS A 454 -16.94 6.34 13.74
N PRO A 455 -17.49 6.69 14.95
CA PRO A 455 -18.89 6.39 15.29
C PRO A 455 -19.92 6.96 14.32
N ASN A 456 -19.60 8.03 13.58
CA ASN A 456 -20.48 8.57 12.55
C ASN A 456 -20.53 7.74 11.26
N GLY A 457 -19.73 6.66 11.16
CA GLY A 457 -19.62 5.80 9.99
C GLY A 457 -18.47 6.14 9.05
N GLN A 458 -17.69 7.17 9.33
CA GLN A 458 -16.51 7.51 8.53
C GLN A 458 -15.41 6.46 8.69
N ILE A 459 -14.88 5.98 7.57
CA ILE A 459 -13.58 5.29 7.53
C ILE A 459 -12.54 6.39 7.35
N PRO A 460 -11.64 6.62 8.32
CA PRO A 460 -10.61 7.64 8.17
C PRO A 460 -9.64 7.24 7.05
N ALA A 461 -9.12 8.23 6.32
CA ALA A 461 -8.10 8.00 5.29
C ALA A 461 -6.86 7.36 5.90
N TYR A 462 -6.42 7.87 7.04
CA TYR A 462 -5.31 7.42 7.89
C TYR A 462 -5.59 7.80 9.35
N GLU A 463 -4.70 7.45 10.29
CA GLU A 463 -4.98 7.57 11.73
C GLU A 463 -4.82 8.96 12.35
N TRP A 464 -4.30 9.96 11.65
CA TRP A 464 -3.98 11.26 12.26
C TRP A 464 -4.89 12.41 11.84
N ASN A 465 -5.63 12.27 10.76
CA ASN A 465 -6.52 13.32 10.27
C ASN A 465 -7.87 12.74 9.82
N PHE A 466 -8.94 13.15 10.50
CA PHE A 466 -10.30 12.69 10.22
C PHE A 466 -11.07 13.62 9.27
N SER A 467 -10.50 14.75 8.86
CA SER A 467 -11.11 15.63 7.86
C SER A 467 -10.92 15.08 6.44
N ASP A 468 -9.82 14.37 6.20
CA ASP A 468 -9.51 13.76 4.92
C ASP A 468 -10.26 12.46 4.73
N VAL A 469 -10.65 12.21 3.49
CA VAL A 469 -11.29 10.95 3.09
C VAL A 469 -10.68 10.47 1.78
N ASN A 470 -10.48 9.16 1.71
CA ASN A 470 -10.11 8.51 0.45
C ASN A 470 -11.36 8.17 -0.37
N PRO A 471 -11.23 7.91 -1.67
CA PRO A 471 -12.32 7.39 -2.48
C PRO A 471 -12.95 6.13 -1.85
N PRO A 472 -14.28 5.94 -1.91
CA PRO A 472 -14.97 4.84 -1.25
C PRO A 472 -14.83 3.51 -2.01
N VAL A 473 -13.59 3.07 -2.25
CA VAL A 473 -13.27 1.83 -2.97
C VAL A 473 -13.36 0.57 -2.09
N HIS A 474 -13.62 0.73 -0.81
CA HIS A 474 -13.65 -0.38 0.14
C HIS A 474 -14.72 -1.43 -0.22
N ALA A 475 -15.93 -0.98 -0.62
CA ALA A 475 -16.99 -1.88 -1.06
C ALA A 475 -16.63 -2.63 -2.36
N TYR A 476 -15.91 -1.97 -3.27
CA TYR A 476 -15.37 -2.62 -4.46
C TYR A 476 -14.40 -3.74 -4.10
N ALA A 477 -13.47 -3.46 -3.19
CA ALA A 477 -12.50 -4.45 -2.73
C ALA A 477 -13.18 -5.65 -2.02
N VAL A 478 -14.17 -5.39 -1.16
CA VAL A 478 -14.98 -6.44 -0.51
C VAL A 478 -15.58 -7.38 -1.57
N GLN A 479 -16.23 -6.81 -2.58
CA GLN A 479 -16.85 -7.57 -3.66
C GLN A 479 -15.80 -8.38 -4.46
N ARG A 480 -14.64 -7.77 -4.76
CA ARG A 480 -13.57 -8.43 -5.51
C ARG A 480 -12.94 -9.59 -4.72
N VAL A 481 -12.60 -9.36 -3.47
CA VAL A 481 -12.03 -10.39 -2.57
C VAL A 481 -13.01 -11.54 -2.39
N TYR A 482 -14.29 -11.24 -2.17
CA TYR A 482 -15.35 -12.27 -2.10
C TYR A 482 -15.40 -13.13 -3.36
N GLN A 483 -15.32 -12.51 -4.54
CA GLN A 483 -15.37 -13.25 -5.80
C GLN A 483 -14.13 -14.12 -6.03
N ILE A 484 -12.92 -13.60 -5.69
CA ILE A 484 -11.68 -14.37 -5.78
C ILE A 484 -11.75 -15.59 -4.86
N ASP A 485 -12.16 -15.39 -3.60
CA ASP A 485 -12.32 -16.47 -2.63
C ASP A 485 -13.38 -17.50 -3.05
N LYS A 486 -14.56 -17.03 -3.50
CA LYS A 486 -15.65 -17.87 -4.00
C LYS A 486 -15.20 -18.80 -5.13
N ARG A 487 -14.39 -18.29 -6.07
CA ARG A 487 -13.81 -19.11 -7.15
C ARG A 487 -12.82 -20.15 -6.65
N ALA A 488 -11.91 -19.74 -5.78
CA ALA A 488 -10.93 -20.63 -5.16
C ALA A 488 -11.62 -21.77 -4.38
N ASN A 489 -12.83 -21.52 -3.84
CA ASN A 489 -13.65 -22.45 -3.09
C ASN A 489 -14.74 -23.13 -3.96
N ASN A 490 -14.49 -23.36 -5.25
CA ASN A 490 -15.40 -24.06 -6.17
C ASN A 490 -16.83 -23.47 -6.22
N GLY A 491 -16.94 -22.14 -6.16
CA GLY A 491 -18.21 -21.42 -6.23
C GLY A 491 -18.91 -21.24 -4.89
N LYS A 492 -18.36 -21.73 -3.78
CA LYS A 492 -18.92 -21.52 -2.45
C LYS A 492 -18.45 -20.18 -1.89
N GLY A 493 -19.37 -19.22 -1.76
CA GLY A 493 -19.10 -17.91 -1.20
C GLY A 493 -19.09 -17.88 0.33
N ASP A 494 -18.29 -16.97 0.90
CA ASP A 494 -18.26 -16.71 2.34
C ASP A 494 -19.36 -15.70 2.71
N GLN A 495 -20.51 -16.21 3.09
CA GLN A 495 -21.68 -15.41 3.49
C GLN A 495 -21.39 -14.52 4.70
N GLU A 496 -20.73 -15.07 5.73
CA GLU A 496 -20.45 -14.33 6.96
C GLU A 496 -19.58 -13.10 6.70
N PHE A 497 -18.51 -13.27 5.91
CA PHE A 497 -17.68 -12.13 5.50
C PHE A 497 -18.50 -11.05 4.78
N LEU A 498 -19.33 -11.46 3.81
CA LEU A 498 -20.08 -10.51 2.99
C LEU A 498 -21.15 -9.77 3.80
N GLU A 499 -21.85 -10.45 4.72
CA GLU A 499 -22.84 -9.84 5.62
C GLU A 499 -22.19 -8.88 6.61
N ARG A 500 -21.10 -9.27 7.25
CA ARG A 500 -20.35 -8.40 8.18
C ARG A 500 -19.88 -7.11 7.50
N ALA A 501 -19.28 -7.24 6.32
CA ALA A 501 -18.87 -6.10 5.52
C ALA A 501 -20.07 -5.22 5.12
N MET A 502 -21.16 -5.82 4.65
CA MET A 502 -22.37 -5.11 4.24
C MET A 502 -22.95 -4.24 5.35
N HIS A 503 -23.11 -4.79 6.56
CA HIS A 503 -23.69 -4.07 7.71
C HIS A 503 -22.87 -2.81 8.04
N LYS A 504 -21.55 -2.90 8.02
CA LYS A 504 -20.67 -1.77 8.33
C LYS A 504 -20.57 -0.76 7.18
N LEU A 505 -20.50 -1.24 5.96
CA LEU A 505 -20.49 -0.37 4.78
C LEU A 505 -21.78 0.43 4.61
N MET A 506 -22.92 -0.06 5.11
CA MET A 506 -24.16 0.73 5.16
C MET A 506 -23.99 1.98 6.03
N LEU A 507 -23.28 1.90 7.16
CA LEU A 507 -22.99 3.07 8.01
C LEU A 507 -22.06 4.04 7.27
N ASN A 508 -21.03 3.54 6.65
CA ASN A 508 -20.12 4.35 5.86
C ASN A 508 -20.81 5.03 4.67
N PHE A 509 -21.66 4.30 3.96
CA PHE A 509 -22.48 4.87 2.87
C PHE A 509 -23.37 6.02 3.36
N THR A 510 -24.02 5.83 4.51
CA THR A 510 -24.89 6.86 5.11
C THR A 510 -24.08 8.10 5.52
N TRP A 511 -22.87 7.91 6.05
CA TRP A 511 -21.96 9.01 6.34
C TRP A 511 -21.64 9.82 5.08
N TRP A 512 -21.26 9.12 3.99
CA TRP A 512 -20.95 9.76 2.71
C TRP A 512 -22.10 10.60 2.19
N VAL A 513 -23.30 10.03 2.15
CA VAL A 513 -24.51 10.73 1.66
C VAL A 513 -24.80 11.98 2.49
N ASN A 514 -24.65 11.89 3.82
CA ASN A 514 -25.03 13.00 4.73
C ASN A 514 -23.94 14.07 4.88
N GLN A 515 -22.68 13.73 4.66
CA GLN A 515 -21.56 14.66 4.93
C GLN A 515 -21.00 15.30 3.67
N LYS A 516 -21.18 14.71 2.52
CA LYS A 516 -20.60 15.15 1.26
C LYS A 516 -21.62 15.70 0.26
N ASP A 517 -22.85 15.89 0.68
CA ASP A 517 -23.93 16.53 -0.10
C ASP A 517 -24.70 17.48 0.83
N SER A 518 -24.13 18.67 1.09
CA SER A 518 -24.64 19.64 2.05
C SER A 518 -26.02 20.20 1.69
N ASP A 519 -26.35 20.26 0.40
CA ASP A 519 -27.58 20.83 -0.12
C ASP A 519 -28.63 19.78 -0.50
N GLY A 520 -28.33 18.48 -0.32
CA GLY A 520 -29.22 17.38 -0.64
C GLY A 520 -29.51 17.24 -2.13
N GLN A 521 -28.60 17.68 -3.00
CA GLN A 521 -28.73 17.66 -4.46
C GLN A 521 -28.20 16.36 -5.11
N ASN A 522 -27.64 15.44 -4.32
CA ASN A 522 -26.93 14.24 -4.78
C ASN A 522 -25.67 14.54 -5.63
N ILE A 523 -25.05 15.69 -5.42
CA ILE A 523 -23.75 16.09 -5.95
C ILE A 523 -22.80 16.22 -4.77
N PHE A 524 -21.61 15.57 -4.89
CA PHE A 524 -20.65 15.56 -3.81
C PHE A 524 -19.71 16.76 -3.86
N GLU A 525 -19.42 17.29 -2.69
CA GLU A 525 -18.70 18.51 -2.47
C GLU A 525 -17.47 18.30 -1.59
N GLY A 526 -16.46 19.07 -1.90
CA GLY A 526 -15.31 19.38 -1.05
C GLY A 526 -14.63 18.18 -0.41
N GLY A 527 -13.59 17.73 -0.98
CA GLY A 527 -12.74 16.73 -0.37
C GLY A 527 -11.46 16.47 -1.13
N PHE A 528 -10.52 16.01 -0.40
CA PHE A 528 -9.20 15.59 -0.84
C PHE A 528 -9.28 14.47 -1.90
N LEU A 529 -9.99 13.39 -1.59
CA LEU A 529 -10.26 12.22 -2.45
C LEU A 529 -8.99 11.58 -3.04
N GLY A 530 -7.85 11.64 -2.33
CA GLY A 530 -6.62 10.93 -2.69
C GLY A 530 -5.92 11.41 -3.98
N LEU A 531 -6.36 12.52 -4.58
CA LEU A 531 -5.79 13.08 -5.82
C LEU A 531 -5.07 14.42 -5.52
N ASP A 532 -3.93 14.38 -4.89
CA ASP A 532 -3.26 15.47 -4.21
C ASP A 532 -3.28 16.80 -4.98
N ASN A 533 -2.47 16.93 -6.02
CA ASN A 533 -2.31 18.19 -6.76
C ASN A 533 -3.16 18.26 -8.05
N ILE A 534 -4.23 17.47 -8.17
CA ILE A 534 -5.01 17.36 -9.43
C ILE A 534 -5.72 18.64 -9.83
N SER A 535 -6.00 19.54 -8.90
CA SER A 535 -6.69 20.83 -9.15
C SER A 535 -5.73 22.01 -9.10
N VAL A 536 -6.22 23.21 -9.43
CA VAL A 536 -5.45 24.47 -9.34
C VAL A 536 -5.22 24.91 -7.90
N PHE A 537 -6.00 24.40 -6.96
CA PHE A 537 -5.89 24.61 -5.52
C PHE A 537 -6.21 23.31 -4.78
N ASP A 538 -5.84 23.25 -3.51
CA ASP A 538 -6.23 22.15 -2.63
C ASP A 538 -7.75 22.08 -2.49
N ARG A 539 -8.34 20.98 -2.99
CA ARG A 539 -9.80 20.80 -3.03
C ARG A 539 -10.45 20.74 -1.65
N SER A 540 -9.70 20.36 -0.62
CA SER A 540 -10.17 20.38 0.78
C SER A 540 -10.34 21.80 1.32
N HIS A 541 -9.66 22.76 0.71
CA HIS A 541 -9.62 24.16 1.15
C HIS A 541 -10.30 25.14 0.19
N ALA A 542 -11.26 24.71 -0.63
CA ALA A 542 -12.05 25.58 -1.51
C ALA A 542 -12.68 26.76 -0.76
N GLN A 543 -13.00 26.58 0.53
CA GLN A 543 -13.50 27.63 1.41
C GLN A 543 -12.52 28.80 1.64
N HIS A 544 -11.22 28.60 1.48
CA HIS A 544 -10.21 29.66 1.51
C HIS A 544 -10.51 30.77 0.48
N TYR A 545 -11.06 30.36 -0.67
CA TYR A 545 -11.50 31.27 -1.73
C TYR A 545 -12.95 31.73 -1.58
N LYS A 546 -13.61 31.42 -0.43
CA LYS A 546 -15.06 31.66 -0.20
C LYS A 546 -15.91 31.01 -1.30
N GLY A 547 -15.51 29.84 -1.75
CA GLY A 547 -16.16 29.08 -2.80
C GLY A 547 -16.61 27.69 -2.33
N LYS A 548 -17.45 27.09 -3.15
CA LYS A 548 -17.96 25.72 -3.04
C LYS A 548 -17.55 24.97 -4.31
N LEU A 549 -17.07 23.73 -4.16
CA LEU A 549 -16.63 22.88 -5.28
C LEU A 549 -17.57 21.69 -5.41
N GLU A 550 -18.29 21.60 -6.51
CA GLU A 550 -19.03 20.42 -6.93
C GLU A 550 -18.08 19.50 -7.72
N GLN A 551 -17.85 18.30 -7.22
CA GLN A 551 -16.82 17.40 -7.75
C GLN A 551 -17.40 16.32 -8.66
N ALA A 552 -16.88 16.23 -9.87
CA ALA A 552 -17.26 15.21 -10.85
C ALA A 552 -16.78 13.81 -10.41
N ASP A 553 -15.55 13.73 -9.89
CA ASP A 553 -15.01 12.49 -9.33
C ASP A 553 -15.74 12.06 -8.05
N GLY A 554 -15.94 12.96 -7.09
CA GLY A 554 -16.63 12.65 -5.84
C GLY A 554 -18.04 12.10 -6.06
N THR A 555 -18.79 12.73 -6.97
CA THR A 555 -20.14 12.28 -7.36
C THR A 555 -20.09 10.91 -8.07
N SER A 556 -19.09 10.70 -8.93
CA SER A 556 -18.90 9.42 -9.65
C SER A 556 -18.46 8.30 -8.72
N TRP A 557 -17.59 8.58 -7.74
CA TRP A 557 -17.21 7.61 -6.70
C TRP A 557 -18.42 7.16 -5.88
N MET A 558 -19.35 8.06 -5.59
CA MET A 558 -20.58 7.69 -4.89
C MET A 558 -21.54 6.87 -5.75
N ALA A 559 -21.59 7.14 -7.04
CA ALA A 559 -22.34 6.30 -7.95
C ALA A 559 -21.75 4.88 -8.03
N MET A 560 -20.42 4.76 -8.12
CA MET A 560 -19.71 3.48 -8.03
C MET A 560 -19.99 2.77 -6.71
N PHE A 561 -19.90 3.47 -5.58
CA PHE A 561 -20.18 2.91 -4.26
C PHE A 561 -21.61 2.37 -4.17
N SER A 562 -22.59 3.13 -4.70
CA SER A 562 -23.98 2.68 -4.77
C SER A 562 -24.11 1.36 -5.55
N LEU A 563 -23.45 1.25 -6.71
CA LEU A 563 -23.48 0.04 -7.53
C LEU A 563 -22.73 -1.14 -6.88
N ASN A 564 -21.62 -0.88 -6.18
CA ASN A 564 -20.93 -1.94 -5.42
C ASN A 564 -21.80 -2.47 -4.27
N MET A 565 -22.50 -1.59 -3.53
CA MET A 565 -23.43 -1.99 -2.49
C MET A 565 -24.65 -2.72 -3.06
N LEU A 566 -25.16 -2.29 -4.22
CA LEU A 566 -26.18 -3.01 -4.97
C LEU A 566 -25.71 -4.44 -5.28
N ARG A 567 -24.51 -4.59 -5.82
CA ARG A 567 -23.94 -5.90 -6.18
C ARG A 567 -23.79 -6.81 -4.97
N ILE A 568 -23.22 -6.29 -3.87
CA ILE A 568 -23.10 -7.05 -2.61
C ILE A 568 -24.50 -7.49 -2.12
N SER A 569 -25.51 -6.61 -2.19
CA SER A 569 -26.87 -6.95 -1.83
C SER A 569 -27.46 -8.06 -2.69
N LEU A 570 -27.19 -8.04 -4.01
CA LEU A 570 -27.63 -9.06 -4.94
C LEU A 570 -26.92 -10.41 -4.69
N ASP A 571 -25.63 -10.41 -4.40
CA ASP A 571 -24.88 -11.59 -4.06
C ASP A 571 -25.40 -12.21 -2.73
N LEU A 572 -25.76 -11.38 -1.74
CA LEU A 572 -26.41 -11.82 -0.50
C LEU A 572 -27.81 -12.38 -0.68
N CYS A 573 -28.51 -12.04 -1.77
CA CYS A 573 -29.81 -12.64 -2.09
C CYS A 573 -29.74 -14.14 -2.39
N GLU A 574 -28.55 -14.68 -2.66
CA GLU A 574 -28.34 -16.13 -2.78
C GLU A 574 -28.65 -16.85 -1.47
N PHE A 575 -28.33 -16.18 -0.34
CA PHE A 575 -28.49 -16.73 1.01
C PHE A 575 -29.80 -16.28 1.68
N ASN A 576 -30.17 -15.01 1.48
CA ASN A 576 -31.35 -14.41 2.09
C ASN A 576 -32.04 -13.39 1.18
N LYS A 577 -33.24 -13.74 0.70
CA LYS A 577 -34.03 -12.88 -0.21
C LYS A 577 -34.43 -11.53 0.37
N THR A 578 -34.33 -11.30 1.69
CA THR A 578 -34.58 -9.99 2.31
C THR A 578 -33.66 -8.90 1.78
N TYR A 579 -32.44 -9.25 1.33
CA TYR A 579 -31.51 -8.27 0.74
C TYR A 579 -31.99 -7.64 -0.56
N GLN A 580 -33.11 -8.10 -1.17
CA GLN A 580 -33.76 -7.43 -2.30
C GLN A 580 -34.19 -5.99 -1.97
N PHE A 581 -34.61 -5.75 -0.72
CA PHE A 581 -34.98 -4.40 -0.28
C PHE A 581 -33.76 -3.49 -0.15
N THR A 582 -32.66 -4.03 0.29
CA THR A 582 -31.39 -3.32 0.38
C THR A 582 -30.86 -3.00 -1.01
N ALA A 583 -30.93 -3.97 -1.95
CA ALA A 583 -30.57 -3.76 -3.35
C ALA A 583 -31.36 -2.60 -3.99
N THR A 584 -32.68 -2.54 -3.70
CA THR A 584 -33.54 -1.45 -4.17
C THR A 584 -33.08 -0.08 -3.67
N LYS A 585 -32.74 0.04 -2.39
CA LYS A 585 -32.23 1.28 -1.80
C LYS A 585 -31.00 1.81 -2.53
N PHE A 586 -30.01 0.97 -2.79
CA PHE A 586 -28.77 1.40 -3.45
C PHE A 586 -29.00 1.73 -4.93
N LEU A 587 -29.90 1.02 -5.58
CA LEU A 587 -30.29 1.36 -6.94
C LEU A 587 -30.99 2.75 -7.00
N GLU A 588 -31.88 3.06 -6.07
CA GLU A 588 -32.51 4.37 -6.00
C GLU A 588 -31.49 5.50 -5.80
N HIS A 589 -30.52 5.32 -4.88
CA HIS A 589 -29.42 6.29 -4.71
C HIS A 589 -28.61 6.47 -6.00
N PHE A 590 -28.22 5.38 -6.67
CA PHE A 590 -27.53 5.46 -7.95
C PHE A 590 -28.33 6.27 -8.99
N LEU A 591 -29.63 6.05 -9.09
CA LEU A 591 -30.50 6.77 -10.05
C LEU A 591 -30.60 8.26 -9.75
N TYR A 592 -30.68 8.64 -8.46
CA TYR A 592 -30.67 10.05 -8.06
C TYR A 592 -29.32 10.72 -8.36
N ILE A 593 -28.21 10.07 -8.07
CA ILE A 593 -26.86 10.56 -8.40
C ILE A 593 -26.71 10.73 -9.92
N ALA A 594 -27.14 9.75 -10.71
CA ALA A 594 -27.13 9.84 -12.17
C ALA A 594 -27.99 10.99 -12.68
N GLY A 595 -29.11 11.26 -12.00
CA GLY A 595 -29.97 12.40 -12.27
C GLY A 595 -29.29 13.74 -12.01
N ALA A 596 -28.62 13.85 -10.88
CA ALA A 596 -27.89 15.04 -10.48
C ALA A 596 -26.75 15.38 -11.45
N MET A 597 -25.90 14.41 -11.78
CA MET A 597 -24.80 14.60 -12.74
C MET A 597 -25.25 15.10 -14.11
N ASN A 598 -26.50 14.81 -14.49
CA ASN A 598 -27.10 15.23 -15.74
C ASN A 598 -27.99 16.48 -15.60
N ASN A 599 -28.03 17.06 -14.41
CA ASN A 599 -28.87 18.23 -14.06
C ASN A 599 -30.34 18.10 -14.53
N ILE A 600 -30.96 16.97 -14.20
CA ILE A 600 -32.39 16.73 -14.59
C ILE A 600 -33.34 17.68 -13.86
N SER A 601 -33.03 18.08 -12.63
CA SER A 601 -33.78 19.07 -11.85
C SER A 601 -33.71 20.48 -12.44
N LYS A 602 -32.70 20.76 -13.26
CA LYS A 602 -32.34 22.09 -13.79
C LYS A 602 -31.95 23.10 -12.69
N GLU A 603 -31.55 22.62 -11.54
CA GLU A 603 -31.01 23.42 -10.45
C GLU A 603 -29.49 23.31 -10.51
N GLY A 604 -28.80 24.34 -11.04
CA GLY A 604 -27.34 24.39 -11.16
C GLY A 604 -26.83 24.14 -12.59
N ILE A 605 -25.50 23.89 -12.69
CA ILE A 605 -24.81 23.62 -13.94
C ILE A 605 -24.46 22.12 -14.01
N PRO A 606 -24.70 21.44 -15.14
CA PRO A 606 -24.32 20.04 -15.29
C PRO A 606 -22.81 19.86 -15.24
N LEU A 607 -22.35 18.80 -14.57
CA LEU A 607 -20.92 18.43 -14.54
C LEU A 607 -20.41 18.02 -15.94
N TRP A 608 -21.31 17.55 -16.81
CA TRP A 608 -21.01 17.29 -18.22
C TRP A 608 -20.90 18.59 -19.01
N ASP A 609 -19.89 18.68 -19.86
CA ASP A 609 -19.71 19.76 -20.81
C ASP A 609 -20.02 19.27 -22.22
N ASP A 610 -21.07 19.82 -22.85
CA ASP A 610 -21.52 19.42 -24.19
C ASP A 610 -20.59 19.92 -25.32
N GLU A 611 -19.78 20.95 -25.07
CA GLU A 611 -18.82 21.47 -26.05
C GLU A 611 -17.58 20.57 -26.12
N ASP A 612 -16.99 20.27 -24.93
CA ASP A 612 -15.82 19.41 -24.83
C ASP A 612 -16.13 17.91 -24.79
N ASN A 613 -17.38 17.55 -24.61
CA ASN A 613 -17.82 16.15 -24.41
C ASN A 613 -17.04 15.44 -23.31
N PHE A 614 -16.96 16.08 -22.13
CA PHE A 614 -16.21 15.60 -21.00
C PHE A 614 -16.82 16.07 -19.68
N PHE A 615 -16.46 15.43 -18.54
CA PHE A 615 -16.90 15.84 -17.20
C PHE A 615 -15.86 16.76 -16.54
N TYR A 616 -16.36 17.78 -15.84
CA TYR A 616 -15.56 18.76 -15.12
C TYR A 616 -16.16 19.07 -13.76
N ASP A 617 -15.32 19.43 -12.82
CA ASP A 617 -15.74 20.05 -11.57
C ASP A 617 -16.35 21.42 -11.84
N VAL A 618 -17.29 21.85 -10.99
CA VAL A 618 -17.92 23.19 -11.05
C VAL A 618 -17.59 23.94 -9.77
N PHE A 619 -16.98 25.12 -9.94
CA PHE A 619 -16.65 25.99 -8.84
C PHE A 619 -17.65 27.14 -8.72
N HIS A 620 -18.25 27.26 -7.52
CA HIS A 620 -19.18 28.31 -7.15
C HIS A 620 -18.47 29.33 -6.30
N LEU A 621 -18.27 30.55 -6.80
CA LEU A 621 -17.72 31.64 -6.04
C LEU A 621 -18.82 32.61 -5.63
N ALA A 622 -18.88 32.99 -4.35
CA ALA A 622 -19.93 33.87 -3.83
C ALA A 622 -20.04 35.17 -4.65
N GLY A 623 -21.25 35.42 -5.18
CA GLY A 623 -21.53 36.60 -6.00
C GLY A 623 -21.06 36.54 -7.46
N LYS A 624 -20.62 35.37 -7.95
CA LYS A 624 -20.28 35.15 -9.36
C LYS A 624 -21.07 33.98 -9.93
N GLU A 625 -21.18 33.94 -11.25
CA GLU A 625 -21.73 32.78 -11.95
C GLU A 625 -20.83 31.55 -11.73
N PRO A 626 -21.43 30.38 -11.53
CA PRO A 626 -20.68 29.12 -11.42
C PRO A 626 -19.80 28.86 -12.64
N GLN A 627 -18.59 28.35 -12.43
CA GLN A 627 -17.62 28.12 -13.49
C GLN A 627 -17.19 26.66 -13.55
N LYS A 628 -17.28 26.05 -14.75
CA LYS A 628 -16.66 24.73 -15.00
C LYS A 628 -15.14 24.87 -15.02
N MET A 629 -14.47 24.00 -14.28
CA MET A 629 -13.01 23.92 -14.25
C MET A 629 -12.57 22.96 -15.37
N LYS A 630 -12.34 23.49 -16.58
CA LYS A 630 -12.02 22.69 -17.78
C LYS A 630 -10.60 22.10 -17.72
N VAL A 631 -10.31 21.34 -16.68
CA VAL A 631 -9.08 20.55 -16.50
C VAL A 631 -9.34 19.13 -16.99
N ARG A 632 -8.77 18.75 -18.12
CA ARG A 632 -8.86 17.40 -18.67
C ARG A 632 -7.97 16.45 -17.87
N SER A 633 -8.53 15.86 -16.83
CA SER A 633 -7.85 14.95 -15.92
C SER A 633 -8.65 13.67 -15.71
N ILE A 634 -8.10 12.74 -14.96
CA ILE A 634 -8.80 11.50 -14.56
C ILE A 634 -10.12 11.79 -13.82
N VAL A 635 -10.29 12.96 -13.22
CA VAL A 635 -11.57 13.39 -12.63
C VAL A 635 -12.74 13.17 -13.59
N GLY A 636 -12.55 13.50 -14.86
CA GLY A 636 -13.55 13.30 -15.91
C GLY A 636 -13.62 11.87 -16.47
N LEU A 637 -12.69 10.98 -16.10
CA LEU A 637 -12.72 9.56 -16.47
C LEU A 637 -13.35 8.67 -15.39
N ILE A 638 -13.36 9.10 -14.13
CA ILE A 638 -13.91 8.34 -12.99
C ILE A 638 -15.39 7.94 -13.19
N PRO A 639 -16.25 8.70 -13.92
CA PRO A 639 -17.60 8.24 -14.26
C PRO A 639 -17.66 6.86 -14.95
N LEU A 640 -16.60 6.39 -15.61
CA LEU A 640 -16.49 5.05 -16.16
C LEU A 640 -16.58 3.94 -15.10
N PHE A 641 -16.19 4.22 -13.85
CA PHE A 641 -16.12 3.21 -12.80
C PHE A 641 -17.50 2.84 -12.25
N ALA A 642 -18.46 3.73 -12.38
CA ALA A 642 -19.85 3.47 -12.00
C ALA A 642 -20.57 2.65 -13.08
N VAL A 643 -20.24 1.38 -13.15
CA VAL A 643 -20.79 0.42 -14.10
C VAL A 643 -21.01 -0.94 -13.42
N GLU A 644 -22.22 -1.51 -13.60
CA GLU A 644 -22.57 -2.83 -13.07
C GLU A 644 -23.51 -3.56 -14.03
N PRO A 645 -23.05 -4.64 -14.68
CA PRO A 645 -23.88 -5.50 -15.50
C PRO A 645 -24.59 -6.55 -14.63
N ILE A 646 -25.85 -6.83 -14.94
CA ILE A 646 -26.67 -7.83 -14.25
C ILE A 646 -27.25 -8.80 -15.27
N ARG A 647 -27.19 -10.09 -15.03
CA ARG A 647 -27.86 -11.11 -15.85
C ARG A 647 -29.36 -11.10 -15.62
N GLU A 648 -30.12 -11.36 -16.65
CA GLU A 648 -31.60 -11.37 -16.59
C GLU A 648 -32.12 -12.50 -15.70
N GLU A 649 -31.42 -13.62 -15.62
CA GLU A 649 -31.77 -14.76 -14.75
C GLU A 649 -31.77 -14.33 -13.27
N LEU A 650 -30.71 -13.66 -12.81
CA LEU A 650 -30.63 -13.14 -11.44
C LEU A 650 -31.74 -12.15 -11.18
N PHE A 651 -31.99 -11.24 -12.11
CA PHE A 651 -33.05 -10.27 -12.02
C PHE A 651 -34.44 -10.93 -11.91
N ASN A 652 -34.71 -11.94 -12.73
CA ASN A 652 -36.00 -12.66 -12.73
C ASN A 652 -36.15 -13.55 -11.47
N SER A 653 -35.07 -13.93 -10.81
CA SER A 653 -35.12 -14.66 -9.53
C SER A 653 -35.48 -13.79 -8.33
N LEU A 654 -35.57 -12.46 -8.50
CA LEU A 654 -35.78 -11.45 -7.46
C LEU A 654 -37.04 -10.62 -7.72
N PRO A 655 -38.26 -11.19 -7.51
CA PRO A 655 -39.51 -10.57 -7.94
C PRO A 655 -39.84 -9.25 -7.24
N GLU A 656 -39.49 -9.07 -5.97
CA GLU A 656 -39.75 -7.83 -5.24
C GLU A 656 -38.82 -6.70 -5.73
N PHE A 657 -37.56 -7.02 -5.99
CA PHE A 657 -36.61 -6.07 -6.61
C PHE A 657 -37.10 -5.64 -7.98
N LYS A 658 -37.52 -6.58 -8.82
CA LYS A 658 -38.06 -6.32 -10.15
C LYS A 658 -39.28 -5.42 -10.08
N LYS A 659 -40.27 -5.75 -9.23
CA LYS A 659 -41.49 -4.97 -9.06
C LYS A 659 -41.22 -3.53 -8.62
N ARG A 660 -40.28 -3.34 -7.69
CA ARG A 660 -39.85 -2.02 -7.22
C ARG A 660 -39.18 -1.22 -8.33
N LEU A 661 -38.30 -1.85 -9.07
CA LEU A 661 -37.64 -1.21 -10.20
C LEU A 661 -38.62 -0.81 -11.29
N ASP A 662 -39.54 -1.70 -11.69
CA ASP A 662 -40.55 -1.41 -12.68
C ASP A 662 -41.47 -0.23 -12.24
N PHE A 663 -41.80 -0.19 -10.92
CA PHE A 663 -42.51 0.93 -10.34
C PHE A 663 -41.73 2.23 -10.46
N PHE A 664 -40.46 2.23 -10.02
CA PHE A 664 -39.59 3.41 -10.09
C PHE A 664 -39.41 3.91 -11.52
N MET A 665 -39.18 3.00 -12.48
CA MET A 665 -38.99 3.33 -13.89
C MET A 665 -40.24 3.98 -14.51
N ARG A 666 -41.42 3.57 -14.07
CA ARG A 666 -42.69 4.14 -14.52
C ARG A 666 -42.96 5.53 -13.89
N GLU A 667 -42.73 5.67 -12.58
CA GLU A 667 -43.03 6.91 -11.83
C GLU A 667 -41.98 8.01 -12.04
N LYS A 668 -40.74 7.64 -12.41
CA LYS A 668 -39.61 8.55 -12.62
C LYS A 668 -39.00 8.41 -14.04
N PRO A 669 -39.80 8.62 -15.12
CA PRO A 669 -39.34 8.31 -16.49
C PRO A 669 -38.12 9.12 -16.95
N LYS A 670 -37.90 10.32 -16.41
CA LYS A 670 -36.68 11.11 -16.69
C LYS A 670 -35.43 10.47 -16.12
N LEU A 671 -35.48 9.96 -14.88
CA LEU A 671 -34.38 9.22 -14.28
C LEU A 671 -34.19 7.86 -14.94
N ALA A 672 -35.31 7.18 -15.25
CA ALA A 672 -35.29 5.94 -16.02
C ALA A 672 -34.58 6.09 -17.38
N ALA A 673 -34.82 7.21 -18.04
CA ALA A 673 -34.18 7.50 -19.33
C ALA A 673 -32.65 7.65 -19.22
N LEU A 674 -32.08 7.92 -18.03
CA LEU A 674 -30.62 7.96 -17.82
C LEU A 674 -29.98 6.57 -17.74
N VAL A 675 -30.77 5.55 -17.45
CA VAL A 675 -30.31 4.15 -17.30
C VAL A 675 -30.85 3.35 -18.51
N SER A 676 -30.72 3.88 -19.71
CA SER A 676 -31.44 3.43 -20.91
C SER A 676 -31.15 2.01 -21.37
N SER A 677 -29.99 1.48 -21.03
CA SER A 677 -29.62 0.10 -21.38
C SER A 677 -30.37 -0.95 -20.57
N TRP A 678 -31.22 -0.50 -19.63
CA TRP A 678 -32.11 -1.37 -18.89
C TRP A 678 -33.28 -1.93 -19.72
N ILE A 679 -33.81 -1.15 -20.64
CA ILE A 679 -35.00 -1.55 -21.43
C ILE A 679 -34.60 -2.47 -22.56
N GLN A 680 -33.39 -2.30 -23.10
CA GLN A 680 -32.86 -3.15 -24.16
C GLN A 680 -31.82 -4.09 -23.61
N PRO A 681 -32.06 -5.40 -23.49
CA PRO A 681 -31.04 -6.33 -23.07
C PRO A 681 -29.91 -6.33 -24.10
N GLY A 682 -28.66 -6.30 -23.57
CA GLY A 682 -27.43 -6.48 -24.33
C GLY A 682 -27.25 -7.93 -24.75
N ASP A 683 -26.02 -8.31 -25.04
CA ASP A 683 -25.63 -9.67 -25.36
C ASP A 683 -26.10 -10.66 -24.28
N GLU A 684 -26.52 -11.86 -24.64
CA GLU A 684 -27.03 -12.89 -23.75
C GLU A 684 -28.06 -12.40 -22.69
N LYS A 685 -28.92 -11.45 -23.05
CA LYS A 685 -29.95 -10.88 -22.16
C LYS A 685 -29.41 -10.25 -20.88
N ARG A 686 -28.25 -9.59 -20.95
CA ARG A 686 -27.65 -8.84 -19.85
C ARG A 686 -28.21 -7.43 -19.77
N ARG A 687 -28.27 -6.86 -18.57
CA ARG A 687 -28.73 -5.50 -18.28
C ARG A 687 -27.60 -4.69 -17.67
N LEU A 688 -27.57 -3.37 -17.91
CA LEU A 688 -26.48 -2.50 -17.48
C LEU A 688 -26.99 -1.32 -16.67
N PHE A 689 -26.39 -1.13 -15.50
CA PHE A 689 -26.43 0.14 -14.79
C PHE A 689 -25.09 0.85 -14.99
N SER A 690 -25.13 2.06 -15.52
CA SER A 690 -23.92 2.86 -15.75
C SER A 690 -24.25 4.35 -15.78
N LEU A 691 -23.35 5.19 -15.24
CA LEU A 691 -23.41 6.64 -15.42
C LEU A 691 -23.18 7.04 -16.86
N LEU A 692 -22.26 6.35 -17.53
CA LEU A 692 -21.89 6.60 -18.91
C LEU A 692 -22.60 5.66 -19.88
N ARG A 693 -23.13 6.23 -20.93
CA ARG A 693 -23.86 5.48 -21.97
C ARG A 693 -23.82 6.18 -23.32
N GLY A 694 -24.07 5.41 -24.36
CA GLY A 694 -24.24 5.91 -25.71
C GLY A 694 -23.08 6.81 -26.15
N TYR A 695 -23.41 8.00 -26.66
CA TYR A 695 -22.41 8.91 -27.21
C TYR A 695 -21.46 9.45 -26.15
N ARG A 696 -21.92 9.68 -24.89
CA ARG A 696 -21.05 10.18 -23.81
C ARG A 696 -19.94 9.18 -23.44
N MET A 697 -20.29 7.90 -23.32
CA MET A 697 -19.30 6.85 -23.12
C MET A 697 -18.30 6.83 -24.26
N LYS A 698 -18.80 6.86 -25.51
CA LYS A 698 -17.95 6.86 -26.71
C LYS A 698 -17.01 8.07 -26.73
N SER A 699 -17.51 9.27 -26.41
CA SER A 699 -16.69 10.49 -26.38
C SER A 699 -15.60 10.47 -25.30
N VAL A 700 -15.96 10.01 -24.10
CA VAL A 700 -14.97 9.85 -23.01
C VAL A 700 -13.90 8.83 -23.37
N LEU A 701 -14.30 7.67 -23.93
CA LEU A 701 -13.37 6.64 -24.38
C LEU A 701 -12.48 7.14 -25.52
N GLN A 702 -12.99 7.91 -26.46
CA GLN A 702 -12.18 8.48 -27.54
C GLN A 702 -11.08 9.40 -27.01
N LYS A 703 -11.37 10.25 -26.01
CA LYS A 703 -10.35 11.08 -25.35
C LYS A 703 -9.37 10.23 -24.57
N MET A 704 -9.87 9.27 -23.79
CA MET A 704 -9.03 8.38 -22.97
C MET A 704 -8.04 7.58 -23.82
N LEU A 705 -8.45 7.17 -25.03
CA LEU A 705 -7.67 6.33 -25.93
C LEU A 705 -6.90 7.13 -27.01
N ASP A 706 -6.84 8.44 -26.86
CA ASP A 706 -6.09 9.35 -27.72
C ASP A 706 -4.68 9.56 -27.16
N SER A 707 -3.67 9.36 -28.01
CA SER A 707 -2.24 9.49 -27.61
C SER A 707 -1.84 10.93 -27.31
N ASP A 708 -2.52 11.91 -27.92
CA ASP A 708 -2.32 13.34 -27.67
C ASP A 708 -3.08 13.83 -26.43
N GLU A 709 -3.91 12.98 -25.84
CA GLU A 709 -4.65 13.22 -24.61
C GLU A 709 -4.14 12.32 -23.47
N PHE A 710 -4.84 11.21 -23.19
CA PHE A 710 -4.57 10.39 -22.01
C PHE A 710 -3.75 9.12 -22.27
N LEU A 711 -3.79 8.55 -23.48
CA LEU A 711 -3.15 7.29 -23.78
C LEU A 711 -1.62 7.45 -23.86
N SER A 712 -0.90 6.77 -22.99
CA SER A 712 0.55 6.63 -23.00
C SER A 712 0.95 5.23 -23.42
N ASP A 713 2.21 5.02 -23.80
CA ASP A 713 2.78 3.68 -24.01
C ASP A 713 2.81 2.83 -22.74
N TYR A 714 2.59 3.44 -21.58
CA TYR A 714 2.66 2.83 -20.25
C TYR A 714 1.34 2.80 -19.48
N GLY A 715 0.24 3.27 -20.09
CA GLY A 715 -1.09 3.28 -19.50
C GLY A 715 -1.85 4.58 -19.74
N ILE A 716 -2.81 4.89 -18.88
CA ILE A 716 -3.62 6.11 -18.94
C ILE A 716 -3.04 7.15 -17.99
N ARG A 717 -2.73 8.34 -18.53
CA ARG A 717 -2.20 9.49 -17.79
C ARG A 717 -3.24 10.07 -16.83
N SER A 718 -2.79 10.57 -15.69
CA SER A 718 -3.67 11.24 -14.71
C SER A 718 -4.15 12.63 -15.15
N LEU A 719 -3.39 13.32 -15.98
CA LEU A 719 -3.78 14.56 -16.67
C LEU A 719 -3.50 14.41 -18.16
N SER A 720 -4.40 14.96 -19.00
CA SER A 720 -4.23 14.94 -20.44
C SER A 720 -2.99 15.71 -20.91
N LYS A 721 -2.25 15.13 -21.84
CA LYS A 721 -1.12 15.78 -22.53
C LYS A 721 -1.55 17.05 -23.27
N PHE A 722 -2.82 17.22 -23.59
CA PHE A 722 -3.37 18.46 -24.13
C PHE A 722 -2.92 19.70 -23.34
N HIS A 723 -2.79 19.58 -22.01
CA HIS A 723 -2.37 20.69 -21.12
C HIS A 723 -0.87 21.00 -21.15
N GLU A 724 -0.09 20.29 -21.94
CA GLU A 724 1.32 20.64 -22.23
C GLU A 724 1.40 22.01 -22.96
N ASN A 725 0.58 22.14 -24.00
CA ASN A 725 0.54 23.35 -24.83
C ASN A 725 -0.66 24.26 -24.51
N ASN A 726 -1.60 23.80 -23.70
CA ASN A 726 -2.83 24.52 -23.33
C ASN A 726 -3.03 24.48 -21.82
N PRO A 727 -2.16 25.12 -21.00
CA PRO A 727 -2.33 25.15 -19.57
C PRO A 727 -3.68 25.73 -19.17
N TYR A 728 -4.35 25.10 -18.22
CA TYR A 728 -5.56 25.68 -17.65
C TYR A 728 -5.20 26.79 -16.67
N VAL A 729 -5.82 27.96 -16.81
CA VAL A 729 -5.56 29.14 -15.97
C VAL A 729 -6.86 29.63 -15.36
N MET A 730 -6.86 29.84 -14.05
CA MET A 730 -7.97 30.38 -13.28
C MET A 730 -7.54 31.62 -12.50
N LYS A 731 -8.41 32.66 -12.52
CA LYS A 731 -8.18 33.91 -11.77
C LYS A 731 -9.18 34.00 -10.62
N ILE A 732 -8.70 33.97 -9.37
CA ILE A 732 -9.54 34.01 -8.16
C ILE A 732 -8.98 35.12 -7.24
N ASN A 733 -9.83 36.11 -6.88
CA ASN A 733 -9.50 37.11 -5.87
C ASN A 733 -8.17 37.87 -6.12
N GLY A 734 -7.68 37.91 -7.37
CA GLY A 734 -6.41 38.54 -7.75
C GLY A 734 -5.27 37.53 -7.96
N ASP A 735 -5.40 36.30 -7.50
CA ASP A 735 -4.43 35.24 -7.74
C ASP A 735 -4.62 34.63 -9.12
N ILE A 736 -3.51 34.26 -9.75
CA ILE A 736 -3.48 33.50 -11.00
C ILE A 736 -2.99 32.10 -10.69
N LEU A 737 -3.91 31.13 -10.78
CA LEU A 737 -3.64 29.72 -10.55
C LEU A 737 -3.59 28.98 -11.89
N SER A 738 -2.68 28.03 -12.05
CA SER A 738 -2.55 27.30 -13.29
C SER A 738 -2.24 25.82 -13.09
N ILE A 739 -2.67 25.01 -14.08
CA ILE A 739 -2.31 23.60 -14.22
C ILE A 739 -1.73 23.42 -15.62
N LYS A 740 -0.60 22.72 -15.70
CA LYS A 740 -0.01 22.21 -16.93
C LYS A 740 0.25 20.73 -16.83
N TYR A 741 0.45 20.05 -17.95
CA TYR A 741 0.90 18.68 -18.00
C TYR A 741 2.32 18.56 -17.43
N THR A 742 2.48 17.73 -16.42
CA THR A 742 3.74 17.50 -15.71
C THR A 742 3.88 15.97 -15.53
N PRO A 743 4.50 15.27 -16.51
CA PRO A 743 4.52 13.81 -16.52
C PRO A 743 5.45 13.18 -15.50
N GLY A 744 6.33 13.97 -14.86
CA GLY A 744 7.33 13.54 -13.89
C GLY A 744 6.93 13.82 -12.44
N GLU A 745 7.89 14.25 -11.65
CA GLU A 745 7.70 14.64 -10.24
C GLU A 745 6.90 15.95 -10.12
N SER A 746 6.35 16.21 -8.94
CA SER A 746 5.55 17.42 -8.69
C SER A 746 6.38 18.69 -8.78
N GLU A 747 5.87 19.69 -9.49
CA GLU A 747 6.45 21.04 -9.52
C GLU A 747 5.77 22.00 -8.52
N THR A 748 4.89 21.47 -7.63
CA THR A 748 4.13 22.26 -6.65
C THR A 748 4.44 21.85 -5.22
N GLU A 749 4.20 22.78 -4.27
CA GLU A 749 4.27 22.48 -2.83
C GLU A 749 2.98 21.85 -2.27
N MET A 750 2.00 21.61 -3.13
CA MET A 750 0.72 21.06 -2.71
C MET A 750 0.92 19.66 -2.15
N PHE A 751 0.45 19.42 -0.94
CA PHE A 751 0.65 18.15 -0.20
C PHE A 751 2.13 17.77 -0.01
N GLY A 752 3.00 18.75 0.21
CA GLY A 752 4.43 18.53 0.39
C GLY A 752 5.21 18.21 -0.89
N GLY A 753 4.51 17.98 -2.01
CA GLY A 753 5.11 17.60 -3.29
C GLY A 753 5.55 16.14 -3.37
N ASN A 754 5.05 15.27 -2.48
CA ASN A 754 5.42 13.85 -2.44
C ASN A 754 4.80 13.04 -3.58
N SER A 755 3.69 13.49 -4.15
CA SER A 755 3.02 12.83 -5.26
C SER A 755 2.59 13.81 -6.35
N ASN A 756 2.42 13.30 -7.56
CA ASN A 756 1.99 14.10 -8.70
C ASN A 756 0.85 13.43 -9.46
N TRP A 757 -0.30 14.12 -9.54
CA TRP A 757 -1.48 13.70 -10.30
C TRP A 757 -1.68 14.51 -11.59
N ARG A 758 -0.63 15.22 -12.06
CA ARG A 758 -0.68 16.09 -13.24
C ARG A 758 0.01 15.50 -14.47
N GLY A 759 -0.12 14.17 -14.67
CA GLY A 759 0.40 13.51 -15.88
C GLY A 759 0.90 12.08 -15.70
N PRO A 760 1.44 11.68 -14.54
CA PRO A 760 1.94 10.33 -14.33
C PRO A 760 0.90 9.22 -14.48
N ILE A 761 1.42 7.99 -14.58
CA ILE A 761 0.64 6.76 -14.60
C ILE A 761 0.50 6.24 -13.17
N TRP A 762 -0.75 6.03 -12.74
CA TRP A 762 -1.11 5.51 -11.42
C TRP A 762 -1.81 4.15 -11.57
N PHE A 763 -1.29 3.12 -10.90
CA PHE A 763 -1.79 1.75 -11.04
C PHE A 763 -3.23 1.57 -10.56
N PRO A 764 -3.68 2.13 -9.42
CA PRO A 764 -5.06 1.95 -8.96
C PRO A 764 -6.10 2.42 -9.98
N ILE A 765 -5.87 3.58 -10.57
CA ILE A 765 -6.78 4.18 -11.55
C ILE A 765 -6.77 3.38 -12.85
N ASN A 766 -5.59 3.01 -13.35
CA ASN A 766 -5.48 2.17 -14.54
C ASN A 766 -6.15 0.80 -14.33
N TYR A 767 -6.00 0.20 -13.14
CA TYR A 767 -6.67 -1.03 -12.78
C TYR A 767 -8.21 -0.89 -12.82
N LEU A 768 -8.76 0.17 -12.25
CA LEU A 768 -10.21 0.41 -12.28
C LEU A 768 -10.72 0.71 -13.69
N ILE A 769 -9.97 1.40 -14.54
CA ILE A 769 -10.29 1.58 -15.97
C ILE A 769 -10.38 0.22 -16.66
N ILE A 770 -9.36 -0.62 -16.51
CA ILE A 770 -9.31 -1.96 -17.11
C ILE A 770 -10.52 -2.79 -16.67
N GLU A 771 -10.83 -2.80 -15.37
CA GLU A 771 -12.00 -3.53 -14.84
C GLU A 771 -13.34 -2.98 -15.35
N SER A 772 -13.44 -1.66 -15.51
CA SER A 772 -14.66 -1.04 -16.06
C SER A 772 -14.87 -1.40 -17.52
N LEU A 773 -13.81 -1.39 -18.33
CA LEU A 773 -13.89 -1.82 -19.73
C LEU A 773 -14.36 -3.27 -19.86
N LYS A 774 -13.87 -4.17 -18.98
CA LYS A 774 -14.33 -5.57 -18.93
C LYS A 774 -15.81 -5.68 -18.57
N LYS A 775 -16.30 -4.89 -17.61
CA LYS A 775 -17.72 -4.83 -17.27
C LYS A 775 -18.59 -4.33 -18.45
N PHE A 776 -18.12 -3.32 -19.17
CA PHE A 776 -18.79 -2.87 -20.39
C PHE A 776 -18.78 -3.94 -21.48
N ASN A 777 -17.64 -4.62 -21.69
CA ASN A 777 -17.55 -5.71 -22.66
C ASN A 777 -18.49 -6.87 -22.31
N PHE A 778 -18.60 -7.21 -21.02
CA PHE A 778 -19.56 -8.22 -20.56
C PHE A 778 -20.99 -7.89 -20.93
N TYR A 779 -21.38 -6.60 -20.98
CA TYR A 779 -22.70 -6.20 -21.41
C TYR A 779 -22.86 -6.13 -22.94
N TYR A 780 -21.91 -5.51 -23.63
CA TYR A 780 -22.01 -5.23 -25.07
C TYR A 780 -21.62 -6.42 -25.97
N GLY A 781 -20.80 -7.34 -25.43
CA GLY A 781 -20.20 -8.41 -26.25
C GLY A 781 -19.30 -7.88 -27.36
N ASP A 782 -19.06 -8.70 -28.37
CA ASP A 782 -18.22 -8.36 -29.51
C ASP A 782 -18.93 -7.41 -30.52
N ASN A 783 -20.19 -7.07 -30.29
CA ASN A 783 -20.96 -6.18 -31.14
C ASN A 783 -20.60 -4.69 -30.98
N PHE A 784 -19.84 -4.35 -29.90
CA PHE A 784 -19.37 -2.99 -29.68
C PHE A 784 -17.85 -2.93 -29.77
N SER A 785 -17.39 -2.12 -30.71
CA SER A 785 -15.95 -1.83 -30.87
C SER A 785 -15.72 -0.32 -30.94
N ILE A 786 -14.54 0.09 -30.55
CA ILE A 786 -14.08 1.48 -30.61
C ILE A 786 -12.68 1.54 -31.19
N GLU A 787 -12.33 2.65 -31.80
CA GLU A 787 -11.04 2.88 -32.41
C GLU A 787 -9.92 2.93 -31.32
N TYR A 788 -8.85 2.17 -31.53
CA TYR A 788 -7.73 2.06 -30.63
C TYR A 788 -6.37 1.96 -31.34
N PRO A 789 -5.43 2.90 -31.09
CA PRO A 789 -5.65 4.23 -30.50
C PRO A 789 -6.63 5.06 -31.33
N THR A 790 -7.22 6.11 -30.73
CA THR A 790 -8.10 7.04 -31.43
C THR A 790 -7.38 7.64 -32.65
N GLY A 791 -8.01 7.68 -33.80
CA GLY A 791 -7.42 8.15 -35.08
C GLY A 791 -6.66 7.09 -35.85
N SER A 792 -6.53 5.83 -35.34
CA SER A 792 -5.78 4.76 -36.03
C SER A 792 -6.52 4.00 -37.10
N GLY A 793 -7.85 4.06 -37.13
CA GLY A 793 -8.71 3.24 -37.96
C GLY A 793 -8.91 1.79 -37.47
N ASN A 794 -8.18 1.35 -36.40
CA ASN A 794 -8.30 0.01 -35.85
C ASN A 794 -9.46 -0.08 -34.85
N LEU A 795 -10.42 -0.93 -35.07
CA LEU A 795 -11.54 -1.15 -34.16
C LEU A 795 -11.27 -2.36 -33.26
N LEU A 796 -11.26 -2.15 -31.95
CA LEU A 796 -11.12 -3.20 -30.95
C LEU A 796 -12.32 -3.27 -30.02
N THR A 797 -12.63 -4.46 -29.51
CA THR A 797 -13.60 -4.64 -28.42
C THR A 797 -13.04 -4.09 -27.12
N MET A 798 -13.89 -3.78 -26.16
CA MET A 798 -13.45 -3.24 -24.88
C MET A 798 -12.57 -4.22 -24.07
N ASP A 799 -12.76 -5.53 -24.24
CA ASP A 799 -11.92 -6.55 -23.62
C ASP A 799 -10.51 -6.57 -24.20
N LEU A 800 -10.38 -6.45 -25.52
CA LEU A 800 -9.07 -6.31 -26.18
C LEU A 800 -8.37 -5.02 -25.77
N ILE A 801 -9.09 -3.91 -25.64
CA ILE A 801 -8.52 -2.65 -25.14
C ILE A 801 -8.07 -2.81 -23.67
N ALA A 802 -8.87 -3.45 -22.82
CA ALA A 802 -8.50 -3.74 -21.44
C ALA A 802 -7.22 -4.59 -21.35
N LYS A 803 -7.06 -5.55 -22.26
CA LYS A 803 -5.85 -6.37 -22.40
C LYS A 803 -4.64 -5.54 -22.80
N GLU A 804 -4.79 -4.68 -23.80
CA GLU A 804 -3.74 -3.79 -24.28
C GLU A 804 -3.30 -2.79 -23.18
N LEU A 805 -4.24 -2.20 -22.45
CA LEU A 805 -3.93 -1.32 -21.34
C LEU A 805 -3.21 -2.08 -20.19
N SER A 806 -3.63 -3.32 -19.90
CA SER A 806 -2.92 -4.17 -18.95
C SER A 806 -1.47 -4.41 -19.37
N MET A 807 -1.25 -4.69 -20.66
CA MET A 807 0.09 -4.91 -21.21
C MET A 807 0.94 -3.64 -21.16
N ARG A 808 0.36 -2.44 -21.43
CA ARG A 808 1.08 -1.16 -21.28
C ARG A 808 1.60 -0.95 -19.86
N CYS A 809 0.77 -1.22 -18.84
CA CYS A 809 1.19 -1.17 -17.43
C CYS A 809 2.26 -2.23 -17.11
N ILE A 810 2.10 -3.46 -17.59
CA ILE A 810 3.08 -4.54 -17.35
C ILE A 810 4.42 -4.24 -18.03
N LYS A 811 4.44 -3.61 -19.21
CA LYS A 811 5.66 -3.24 -19.95
C LYS A 811 6.59 -2.32 -19.15
N ILE A 812 6.08 -1.55 -18.19
CA ILE A 812 6.92 -0.74 -17.30
C ILE A 812 8.01 -1.59 -16.62
N PHE A 813 7.68 -2.84 -16.28
CA PHE A 813 8.56 -3.76 -15.56
C PHE A 813 9.29 -4.75 -16.47
N LEU A 814 8.85 -4.93 -17.73
CA LEU A 814 9.48 -5.87 -18.65
C LEU A 814 10.75 -5.29 -19.30
N LYS A 815 11.69 -6.14 -19.61
CA LYS A 815 12.84 -5.79 -20.45
C LYS A 815 12.38 -5.57 -21.89
N ASP A 816 12.86 -4.49 -22.48
CA ASP A 816 12.71 -4.20 -23.91
C ASP A 816 13.68 -5.06 -24.75
N GLU A 817 13.71 -4.85 -26.07
CA GLU A 817 14.60 -5.56 -27.01
C GLU A 817 16.10 -5.35 -26.72
N ASN A 818 16.43 -4.27 -25.99
CA ASN A 818 17.81 -3.94 -25.59
C ASN A 818 18.14 -4.47 -24.17
N GLY A 819 17.18 -5.11 -23.52
CA GLY A 819 17.31 -5.60 -22.15
C GLY A 819 17.05 -4.54 -21.06
N ASN A 820 16.56 -3.35 -21.42
CA ASN A 820 16.28 -2.25 -20.50
C ASN A 820 14.84 -2.32 -19.97
N ARG A 821 14.66 -1.92 -18.71
CA ARG A 821 13.33 -1.75 -18.11
C ARG A 821 12.94 -0.28 -18.08
N PRO A 822 11.76 0.11 -18.60
CA PRO A 822 11.30 1.50 -18.57
C PRO A 822 11.36 2.11 -17.16
N MET A 823 11.00 1.38 -16.13
CA MET A 823 10.97 1.87 -14.74
C MET A 823 12.32 2.38 -14.22
N TYR A 824 13.43 1.92 -14.77
CA TYR A 824 14.77 2.37 -14.36
C TYR A 824 15.27 3.58 -15.17
N GLY A 825 14.51 4.04 -16.16
CA GLY A 825 14.87 5.21 -16.97
C GLY A 825 16.27 5.11 -17.55
N ALA A 826 17.06 6.18 -17.43
CA ALA A 826 18.44 6.26 -17.96
C ALA A 826 19.52 5.70 -17.01
N ASN A 827 19.13 5.10 -15.87
CA ASN A 827 20.11 4.62 -14.89
C ASN A 827 20.83 3.38 -15.39
N LYS A 828 22.09 3.55 -15.83
CA LYS A 828 22.88 2.48 -16.42
C LYS A 828 23.14 1.33 -15.46
N LYS A 829 23.38 1.61 -14.17
CA LYS A 829 23.65 0.57 -13.18
C LYS A 829 22.48 -0.40 -13.05
N PHE A 830 21.26 0.13 -12.91
CA PHE A 830 20.06 -0.70 -12.85
C PHE A 830 19.75 -1.42 -14.17
N GLN A 831 20.13 -0.84 -15.31
CA GLN A 831 19.84 -1.43 -16.62
C GLN A 831 20.79 -2.56 -17.01
N THR A 832 22.10 -2.43 -16.72
CA THR A 832 23.10 -3.30 -17.30
C THR A 832 23.83 -4.23 -16.32
N ASP A 833 23.84 -3.89 -15.03
CA ASP A 833 24.49 -4.70 -14.01
C ASP A 833 23.63 -5.91 -13.66
N PRO A 834 24.14 -7.16 -13.80
CA PRO A 834 23.36 -8.37 -13.53
C PRO A 834 22.94 -8.51 -12.05
N HIS A 835 23.59 -7.78 -11.14
CA HIS A 835 23.25 -7.78 -9.72
C HIS A 835 22.17 -6.76 -9.37
N PHE A 836 21.70 -5.95 -10.33
CA PHE A 836 20.65 -4.97 -10.19
C PHE A 836 19.46 -5.26 -11.10
N ASN A 837 19.68 -5.57 -12.38
CA ASN A 837 18.64 -5.60 -13.40
C ASN A 837 17.64 -6.76 -13.29
N GLU A 838 17.93 -7.79 -12.49
CA GLU A 838 17.01 -8.91 -12.22
C GLU A 838 16.03 -8.62 -11.07
N HIS A 839 16.28 -7.57 -10.31
CA HIS A 839 15.48 -7.20 -9.16
C HIS A 839 14.51 -6.07 -9.51
N ILE A 840 13.34 -6.05 -8.90
CA ILE A 840 12.26 -5.12 -9.25
C ILE A 840 12.01 -4.17 -8.06
N LEU A 841 12.01 -2.86 -8.36
CA LEU A 841 11.51 -1.80 -7.47
C LEU A 841 10.07 -1.49 -7.85
N PHE A 842 9.20 -1.36 -6.87
CA PHE A 842 7.78 -1.08 -7.09
C PHE A 842 7.49 0.35 -6.67
N TYR A 843 7.77 1.27 -7.60
CA TYR A 843 7.57 2.70 -7.39
C TYR A 843 6.10 3.05 -7.18
N GLU A 844 5.86 4.15 -6.51
CA GLU A 844 4.53 4.65 -6.18
C GLU A 844 3.72 5.00 -7.44
N TYR A 845 4.36 5.68 -8.40
CA TYR A 845 3.79 6.03 -9.70
C TYR A 845 4.88 6.07 -10.77
N PHE A 846 4.48 6.31 -12.01
CA PHE A 846 5.40 6.21 -13.14
C PHE A 846 5.26 7.41 -14.08
N HIS A 847 6.38 7.88 -14.63
CA HIS A 847 6.43 9.00 -15.55
C HIS A 847 5.51 8.78 -16.75
N GLY A 848 4.65 9.75 -17.05
CA GLY A 848 3.59 9.65 -18.04
C GLY A 848 4.04 9.29 -19.47
N ASP A 849 5.27 9.68 -19.88
CA ASP A 849 5.77 9.47 -21.24
C ASP A 849 6.91 8.45 -21.35
N SER A 850 7.66 8.21 -20.28
CA SER A 850 8.83 7.30 -20.31
C SER A 850 8.67 6.02 -19.51
N GLY A 851 7.67 5.95 -18.62
CA GLY A 851 7.47 4.82 -17.71
C GLY A 851 8.52 4.73 -16.59
N LYS A 852 9.39 5.73 -16.41
CA LYS A 852 10.35 5.78 -15.29
C LYS A 852 9.59 5.79 -13.96
N GLY A 853 10.05 4.99 -13.01
CA GLY A 853 9.51 4.97 -11.65
C GLY A 853 9.79 6.27 -10.89
N LEU A 854 8.83 6.72 -10.11
CA LEU A 854 8.83 7.99 -9.37
C LEU A 854 8.13 7.82 -8.02
N GLY A 855 8.37 8.77 -7.11
CA GLY A 855 7.87 8.70 -5.74
C GLY A 855 8.54 7.59 -4.95
N ALA A 856 7.88 7.12 -3.90
CA ALA A 856 8.38 6.05 -3.05
C ALA A 856 8.80 4.83 -3.87
N SER A 857 10.06 4.39 -3.71
CA SER A 857 10.63 3.33 -4.57
C SER A 857 10.17 1.92 -4.19
N HIS A 858 9.56 1.75 -3.02
CA HIS A 858 9.09 0.48 -2.49
C HIS A 858 7.59 0.47 -2.20
N GLN A 859 6.82 1.37 -2.82
CA GLN A 859 5.36 1.42 -2.71
C GLN A 859 4.73 0.18 -3.37
N THR A 860 5.04 -0.99 -2.84
CA THR A 860 4.56 -2.27 -3.36
C THR A 860 3.04 -2.42 -3.23
N GLY A 861 2.42 -1.71 -2.32
CA GLY A 861 1.00 -1.78 -2.01
C GLY A 861 0.12 -1.78 -3.26
N TRP A 862 -0.28 -0.62 -3.74
CA TRP A 862 -1.14 -0.55 -4.94
C TRP A 862 -0.42 -0.86 -6.27
N THR A 863 0.91 -0.65 -6.36
CA THR A 863 1.69 -1.07 -7.52
C THR A 863 1.74 -2.59 -7.63
N GLY A 864 1.59 -3.31 -6.52
CA GLY A 864 1.39 -4.76 -6.48
C GLY A 864 0.17 -5.26 -7.27
N LEU A 865 -0.75 -4.37 -7.67
CA LEU A 865 -1.82 -4.68 -8.64
C LEU A 865 -1.29 -5.20 -9.97
N VAL A 866 -0.02 -4.95 -10.33
CA VAL A 866 0.63 -5.57 -11.49
C VAL A 866 0.53 -7.10 -11.45
N ALA A 867 0.58 -7.70 -10.26
CA ALA A 867 0.42 -9.14 -10.09
C ALA A 867 -0.96 -9.63 -10.53
N GLU A 868 -2.01 -8.88 -10.22
CA GLU A 868 -3.38 -9.19 -10.68
C GLU A 868 -3.55 -8.88 -12.15
N MET A 869 -2.93 -7.81 -12.69
CA MET A 869 -2.94 -7.50 -14.12
C MET A 869 -2.29 -8.63 -14.93
N ILE A 870 -1.14 -9.16 -14.49
CA ILE A 870 -0.48 -10.31 -15.11
C ILE A 870 -1.39 -11.54 -15.06
N HIS A 871 -1.98 -11.84 -13.90
CA HIS A 871 -2.92 -12.96 -13.77
C HIS A 871 -4.05 -12.84 -14.80
N LYS A 872 -4.72 -11.70 -14.85
CA LYS A 872 -5.86 -11.46 -15.75
C LYS A 872 -5.48 -11.42 -17.22
N TYR A 873 -4.28 -11.00 -17.54
CA TYR A 873 -3.79 -11.00 -18.94
C TYR A 873 -3.79 -12.41 -19.54
N TYR A 874 -3.51 -13.44 -18.72
CA TYR A 874 -3.49 -14.84 -19.15
C TYR A 874 -4.82 -15.60 -18.95
N THR A 875 -5.74 -15.06 -18.14
CA THR A 875 -7.01 -15.72 -17.82
C THR A 875 -8.24 -15.06 -18.47
N LEU A 876 -8.04 -14.29 -19.54
CA LEU A 876 -9.10 -13.56 -20.24
C LEU A 876 -10.24 -14.44 -20.76
N ASN A 877 -9.93 -15.67 -21.15
CA ASN A 877 -10.91 -16.64 -21.69
C ASN A 877 -11.61 -17.46 -20.60
N GLU A 878 -11.30 -17.24 -19.31
CA GLU A 878 -12.04 -17.89 -18.24
C GLU A 878 -13.45 -17.27 -18.12
N PRO A 879 -14.48 -18.08 -17.76
CA PRO A 879 -15.84 -17.56 -17.59
C PRO A 879 -15.83 -16.33 -16.71
N ASP A 880 -16.48 -15.30 -17.20
CA ASP A 880 -16.43 -13.95 -16.66
C ASP A 880 -16.69 -13.95 -15.15
N GLN A 881 -15.83 -13.25 -14.42
CA GLN A 881 -15.94 -13.05 -12.97
C GLN A 881 -17.22 -12.27 -12.57
N TYR A 882 -17.95 -11.76 -13.55
CA TYR A 882 -19.25 -11.14 -13.38
C TYR A 882 -20.39 -12.15 -13.53
N ASP A 883 -20.05 -13.42 -13.83
CA ASP A 883 -20.99 -14.51 -14.03
C ASP A 883 -21.39 -15.16 -12.70
N SER A 884 -22.45 -14.65 -12.10
CA SER A 884 -23.11 -15.31 -10.96
C SER A 884 -24.02 -16.49 -11.37
N ALA A 885 -24.21 -16.74 -12.68
CA ALA A 885 -25.15 -17.75 -13.18
C ALA A 885 -24.65 -19.20 -13.11
N SER A 886 -23.36 -19.43 -12.84
CA SER A 886 -22.86 -20.78 -12.50
C SER A 886 -23.50 -21.36 -11.22
N LEU A 887 -24.22 -20.54 -10.47
CA LEU A 887 -24.78 -20.81 -9.15
C LEU A 887 -26.26 -21.18 -9.15
N LEU A 888 -26.96 -20.98 -10.29
CA LEU A 888 -28.36 -21.35 -10.43
C LEU A 888 -28.54 -22.82 -10.88
N LYS A 889 -27.45 -23.56 -11.04
CA LYS A 889 -27.45 -24.97 -11.45
C LYS A 889 -27.19 -25.99 -10.33
N SER A 890 -27.16 -25.56 -9.07
CA SER A 890 -27.07 -26.49 -7.92
C SER A 890 -28.38 -26.56 -7.12
#